data_95d70c6de7a0748b40e61ec1ee6d7b0b
#
_entry.id   95d70c6de7a0748b40e61ec1ee6d7b0b
#
_cell.length_a   1.000
_cell.length_b   1.000
_cell.length_c   1.000
_cell.angle_alpha   90.00
_cell.angle_beta   90.00
_cell.angle_gamma   90.00
#
_symmetry.space_group_name_H-M   'P 1'
#
loop_
_entity.id
_entity.type
_entity.pdbx_description
1 polymer ?
#
loop_
_entity_poly.entity_id
_entity_poly.type
_entity_poly.pdbx_seq_one_letter_code
_entity_poly.pdbx_strand_id
1 'polypeptide(L)'
;MKKIQSTCNYCAIDCNLDFYVEDNKIIKIVPTKEYPVNNGFSCVKGISLDKQQTKFKPNPLPRIKKADGSFEYLTWENGFKEVAERLTKIREKYGNESVAALSTGQMTVEEFALFGHMMRNHLKANVDGNTRLCMATAAVAHKQSFGFDAPGYTLKDLELSDTIIFIGANPIVAHPILWGRVRNNPNKKIITIDPRYSETAKNSDYWYGINSKTDLTLLYTLANLIIEKDYTDKKYIEENTENFEGFKDFVKEYTVEKASEICGLTQGEIEELVELIHSGKRVSFWWTMGINQGHEAVRSVQAIINLALMTGNIGREGTGANSITGQSNAMGSRVFSNTTGLFGGGDFDNPNRRAKVAKALGIDESLLIDKPTLPYNRIIEKINAGEIKALWVVCTNPRHSWTNNETFREAMEKLELLIVQDIYDDTETSEMCDIYLPAVPGVKKEGTVINLERRLSAVRPCLEKAENELMDYEIFYGVAKALGLEDITQNWKTPKDAFNFMRACSEGMPCDITGVEYKDLAESHGIQWPFKSGDKLVTDERRLYEDGKYFTPNKKAKFLFEKVAENPLPTSEEFPYIFNTGRGTVGQWHTQSRTREIPFVMDAVSKEAYLYINSKLAEEKGITENSKVIVKSKNGESAEFIAMLTEDVKYNELFAPIHYIECNKLTPSVYDAYSKEPSYKSAVVNIFLKGE
;
A
#
# COMPACT_ATOMS: atom_id res chain seq x y z
N MET A 1 20.54 31.35 -0.63
CA MET A 1 20.08 29.97 -0.37
C MET A 1 18.86 30.00 0.56
N LYS A 2 17.72 29.46 0.13
CA LYS A 2 16.45 29.39 0.88
C LYS A 2 16.30 27.98 1.47
N LYS A 3 15.85 27.87 2.72
CA LYS A 3 15.48 26.60 3.36
C LYS A 3 13.97 26.40 3.25
N ILE A 4 13.53 25.26 2.71
CA ILE A 4 12.14 24.84 2.62
C ILE A 4 11.99 23.48 3.27
N GLN A 5 11.05 23.35 4.18
CA GLN A 5 10.72 22.09 4.83
C GLN A 5 9.55 21.43 4.12
N SER A 6 9.68 20.15 3.75
CA SER A 6 8.64 19.40 3.04
C SER A 6 8.71 17.91 3.38
N THR A 7 7.61 17.21 3.13
CA THR A 7 7.48 15.77 3.40
C THR A 7 8.01 14.94 2.22
N CYS A 8 8.78 13.92 2.53
CA CYS A 8 9.25 12.92 1.57
C CYS A 8 8.09 12.03 1.13
N ASN A 9 7.82 11.96 -0.15
CA ASN A 9 6.71 11.22 -0.73
C ASN A 9 7.11 9.86 -1.35
N TYR A 10 8.12 9.18 -0.82
CA TYR A 10 8.47 7.82 -1.26
C TYR A 10 7.62 6.75 -0.58
N CYS A 11 7.60 6.70 0.74
CA CYS A 11 6.89 5.65 1.48
C CYS A 11 6.10 6.24 2.63
N ALA A 12 5.18 5.45 3.20
CA ALA A 12 4.26 5.87 4.26
C ALA A 12 4.91 6.21 5.61
N ILE A 13 6.21 6.26 5.69
CA ILE A 13 6.90 6.89 6.85
C ILE A 13 6.72 8.40 6.80
N ASP A 14 6.73 9.00 5.58
CA ASP A 14 6.58 10.44 5.38
C ASP A 14 7.59 11.26 6.19
N CYS A 15 8.88 10.90 6.02
CA CYS A 15 9.98 11.65 6.64
C CYS A 15 9.91 13.12 6.25
N ASN A 16 10.15 14.02 7.21
CA ASN A 16 10.27 15.43 6.91
C ASN A 16 11.73 15.80 6.60
N LEU A 17 11.92 16.61 5.54
CA LEU A 17 13.22 16.97 4.99
C LEU A 17 13.34 18.48 4.83
N ASP A 18 14.53 19.00 5.11
CA ASP A 18 14.96 20.37 4.86
C ASP A 18 15.65 20.45 3.51
N PHE A 19 15.03 21.12 2.56
CA PHE A 19 15.57 21.38 1.23
C PHE A 19 16.26 22.75 1.22
N TYR A 20 17.50 22.79 0.82
CA TYR A 20 18.27 24.01 0.61
C TYR A 20 18.28 24.32 -0.88
N VAL A 21 17.67 25.43 -1.26
CA VAL A 21 17.42 25.82 -2.66
C VAL A 21 18.10 27.13 -3.00
N GLU A 22 18.74 27.20 -4.16
CA GLU A 22 19.34 28.39 -4.75
C GLU A 22 19.12 28.37 -6.26
N ASP A 23 18.72 29.48 -6.86
CA ASP A 23 18.45 29.63 -8.30
C ASP A 23 17.53 28.50 -8.85
N ASN A 24 16.46 28.20 -8.12
CA ASN A 24 15.50 27.13 -8.43
C ASN A 24 16.14 25.72 -8.58
N LYS A 25 17.23 25.46 -7.85
CA LYS A 25 17.91 24.16 -7.79
C LYS A 25 18.04 23.71 -6.34
N ILE A 26 17.80 22.44 -6.10
CA ILE A 26 18.08 21.82 -4.80
C ILE A 26 19.59 21.61 -4.70
N ILE A 27 20.23 22.32 -3.76
CA ILE A 27 21.67 22.22 -3.51
C ILE A 27 21.96 21.12 -2.50
N LYS A 28 21.05 20.92 -1.52
CA LYS A 28 21.23 19.94 -0.46
C LYS A 28 19.87 19.54 0.12
N ILE A 29 19.73 18.26 0.49
CA ILE A 29 18.60 17.72 1.26
C ILE A 29 19.16 17.19 2.59
N VAL A 30 18.52 17.58 3.69
CA VAL A 30 18.91 17.16 5.05
C VAL A 30 17.64 16.69 5.80
N PRO A 31 17.69 15.57 6.53
CA PRO A 31 16.54 15.17 7.34
C PRO A 31 16.29 16.18 8.45
N THR A 32 15.02 16.53 8.68
CA THR A 32 14.62 17.46 9.73
C THR A 32 14.84 16.82 11.10
N LYS A 33 15.64 17.46 11.96
CA LYS A 33 16.12 16.88 13.22
C LYS A 33 15.02 16.61 14.22
N GLU A 34 14.07 17.52 14.36
CA GLU A 34 13.06 17.50 15.43
C GLU A 34 11.72 16.93 14.97
N TYR A 35 11.65 16.41 13.75
CA TYR A 35 10.42 15.81 13.26
C TYR A 35 10.19 14.41 13.87
N PRO A 36 9.07 14.17 14.58
CA PRO A 36 8.90 13.00 15.46
C PRO A 36 8.89 11.67 14.72
N VAL A 37 8.58 11.67 13.41
CA VAL A 37 8.55 10.47 12.59
C VAL A 37 9.95 9.92 12.31
N ASN A 38 10.85 10.77 11.83
CA ASN A 38 12.17 10.34 11.34
C ASN A 38 13.36 10.80 12.23
N ASN A 39 13.13 11.59 13.27
CA ASN A 39 14.13 11.95 14.30
C ASN A 39 15.50 12.33 13.71
N GLY A 40 15.53 13.12 12.63
CA GLY A 40 16.78 13.54 11.99
C GLY A 40 17.43 12.50 11.09
N PHE A 41 16.74 11.41 10.72
CA PHE A 41 17.23 10.39 9.80
C PHE A 41 16.47 10.41 8.47
N SER A 42 17.10 9.93 7.41
CA SER A 42 16.48 9.66 6.12
C SER A 42 17.18 8.50 5.44
N CYS A 43 16.46 7.77 4.61
CA CYS A 43 17.06 6.74 3.77
C CYS A 43 17.60 7.34 2.46
N VAL A 44 18.35 6.54 1.71
CA VAL A 44 18.95 6.91 0.44
C VAL A 44 17.95 7.50 -0.56
N LYS A 45 16.72 7.00 -0.61
CA LYS A 45 15.66 7.50 -1.50
C LYS A 45 15.26 8.94 -1.15
N GLY A 46 15.07 9.23 0.13
CA GLY A 46 14.65 10.55 0.61
C GLY A 46 15.70 11.64 0.34
N ILE A 47 16.97 11.37 0.63
CA ILE A 47 18.05 12.33 0.37
C ILE A 47 18.40 12.50 -1.10
N SER A 48 17.78 11.71 -2.00
CA SER A 48 18.00 11.75 -3.46
C SER A 48 16.76 12.19 -4.23
N LEU A 49 15.80 12.86 -3.57
CA LEU A 49 14.57 13.34 -4.21
C LEU A 49 14.84 14.32 -5.36
N ASP A 50 15.96 15.05 -5.33
CA ASP A 50 16.42 15.94 -6.39
C ASP A 50 16.78 15.21 -7.69
N LYS A 51 17.04 13.90 -7.61
CA LYS A 51 17.47 13.09 -8.77
C LYS A 51 16.30 12.51 -9.58
N GLN A 52 15.06 12.64 -9.11
CA GLN A 52 13.89 11.99 -9.72
C GLN A 52 13.61 12.38 -11.18
N GLN A 53 14.20 13.43 -11.70
CA GLN A 53 13.95 13.93 -13.06
C GLN A 53 15.21 14.47 -13.74
N THR A 54 16.34 13.79 -13.60
CA THR A 54 17.58 14.27 -14.25
C THR A 54 17.73 13.80 -15.69
N LYS A 55 17.31 12.56 -16.01
CA LYS A 55 17.50 11.96 -17.33
C LYS A 55 16.20 11.81 -18.13
N PHE A 56 15.10 11.48 -17.46
CA PHE A 56 13.81 11.11 -18.08
C PHE A 56 12.74 12.17 -17.83
N LYS A 57 13.12 13.44 -17.98
CA LYS A 57 12.16 14.53 -17.88
C LYS A 57 11.27 14.54 -19.13
N PRO A 58 9.97 14.25 -19.03
CA PRO A 58 9.07 14.29 -20.18
C PRO A 58 8.92 15.74 -20.70
N ASN A 59 8.47 15.87 -21.93
CA ASN A 59 7.96 17.13 -22.42
C ASN A 59 6.79 17.57 -21.51
N PRO A 60 6.74 18.82 -21.02
CA PRO A 60 5.69 19.28 -20.11
C PRO A 60 4.31 19.46 -20.77
N LEU A 61 4.16 19.12 -22.03
CA LEU A 61 2.90 19.22 -22.78
C LEU A 61 2.24 17.84 -22.94
N PRO A 62 0.90 17.80 -22.95
CA PRO A 62 0.16 16.56 -23.29
C PRO A 62 0.54 16.06 -24.66
N ARG A 63 0.54 14.73 -24.85
CA ARG A 63 0.71 14.12 -26.16
C ARG A 63 -0.43 13.16 -26.49
N ILE A 64 -0.81 13.08 -27.75
CA ILE A 64 -1.78 12.12 -28.28
C ILE A 64 -1.13 11.21 -29.30
N LYS A 65 -1.57 9.95 -29.34
CA LYS A 65 -1.14 8.96 -30.32
C LYS A 65 -1.99 9.11 -31.58
N LYS A 66 -1.33 9.22 -32.73
CA LYS A 66 -1.98 9.30 -34.06
C LYS A 66 -2.26 7.89 -34.59
N ALA A 67 -3.07 7.82 -35.65
CA ALA A 67 -3.39 6.57 -36.33
C ALA A 67 -2.17 5.84 -36.93
N ASP A 68 -1.10 6.56 -37.26
CA ASP A 68 0.17 6.01 -37.72
C ASP A 68 1.11 5.55 -36.60
N GLY A 69 0.67 5.68 -35.35
CA GLY A 69 1.46 5.32 -34.16
C GLY A 69 2.41 6.41 -33.66
N SER A 70 2.57 7.51 -34.40
CA SER A 70 3.36 8.67 -33.94
C SER A 70 2.64 9.46 -32.86
N PHE A 71 3.36 10.34 -32.14
CA PHE A 71 2.80 11.21 -31.11
C PHE A 71 2.76 12.66 -31.59
N GLU A 72 1.70 13.37 -31.23
CA GLU A 72 1.55 14.83 -31.37
C GLU A 72 1.44 15.48 -30.02
N TYR A 73 2.19 16.59 -29.79
CA TYR A 73 2.09 17.39 -28.58
C TYR A 73 1.02 18.46 -28.74
N LEU A 74 0.21 18.65 -27.70
CA LEU A 74 -0.89 19.59 -27.65
C LEU A 74 -0.58 20.68 -26.62
N THR A 75 -1.24 21.86 -26.77
CA THR A 75 -1.36 22.77 -25.63
C THR A 75 -2.20 22.12 -24.54
N TRP A 76 -2.06 22.55 -23.30
CA TRP A 76 -2.88 22.04 -22.20
C TRP A 76 -4.38 22.21 -22.45
N GLU A 77 -4.79 23.36 -23.00
CA GLU A 77 -6.20 23.61 -23.36
C GLU A 77 -6.74 22.55 -24.33
N ASN A 78 -5.99 22.25 -25.39
CA ASN A 78 -6.37 21.23 -26.36
C ASN A 78 -6.28 19.83 -25.77
N GLY A 79 -5.31 19.55 -24.90
CA GLY A 79 -5.20 18.28 -24.19
C GLY A 79 -6.41 18.01 -23.28
N PHE A 80 -6.83 18.98 -22.50
CA PHE A 80 -8.03 18.89 -21.65
C PHE A 80 -9.30 18.67 -22.48
N LYS A 81 -9.44 19.41 -23.60
CA LYS A 81 -10.56 19.26 -24.51
C LYS A 81 -10.60 17.86 -25.12
N GLU A 82 -9.47 17.34 -25.59
CA GLU A 82 -9.36 16.00 -26.17
C GLU A 82 -9.77 14.89 -25.17
N VAL A 83 -9.29 14.98 -23.91
CA VAL A 83 -9.70 14.06 -22.85
C VAL A 83 -11.22 14.16 -22.60
N ALA A 84 -11.75 15.36 -22.43
CA ALA A 84 -13.16 15.57 -22.14
C ALA A 84 -14.07 15.06 -23.27
N GLU A 85 -13.74 15.37 -24.52
CA GLU A 85 -14.52 14.94 -25.69
C GLU A 85 -14.52 13.41 -25.87
N ARG A 86 -13.35 12.74 -25.75
CA ARG A 86 -13.28 11.28 -25.88
C ARG A 86 -14.02 10.58 -24.76
N LEU A 87 -13.86 11.01 -23.51
CA LEU A 87 -14.59 10.45 -22.38
C LEU A 87 -16.11 10.64 -22.54
N THR A 88 -16.55 11.82 -22.99
CA THR A 88 -17.97 12.11 -23.21
C THR A 88 -18.55 11.22 -24.31
N LYS A 89 -17.88 11.10 -25.46
CA LYS A 89 -18.30 10.21 -26.57
C LYS A 89 -18.46 8.76 -26.14
N ILE A 90 -17.51 8.24 -25.32
CA ILE A 90 -17.58 6.87 -24.83
C ILE A 90 -18.76 6.70 -23.88
N ARG A 91 -18.97 7.65 -22.95
CA ARG A 91 -20.10 7.60 -21.99
C ARG A 91 -21.46 7.71 -22.69
N GLU A 92 -21.59 8.58 -23.70
CA GLU A 92 -22.81 8.72 -24.49
C GLU A 92 -23.15 7.43 -25.27
N LYS A 93 -22.11 6.74 -25.80
CA LYS A 93 -22.29 5.55 -26.61
C LYS A 93 -22.52 4.30 -25.77
N TYR A 94 -21.84 4.15 -24.62
CA TYR A 94 -21.80 2.89 -23.87
C TYR A 94 -22.31 3.01 -22.42
N GLY A 95 -22.63 4.22 -21.96
CA GLY A 95 -23.04 4.49 -20.59
C GLY A 95 -21.87 4.82 -19.66
N ASN A 96 -22.19 5.37 -18.50
CA ASN A 96 -21.17 5.86 -17.54
C ASN A 96 -20.23 4.74 -17.01
N GLU A 97 -20.75 3.52 -16.85
CA GLU A 97 -19.97 2.38 -16.34
C GLU A 97 -18.92 1.86 -17.31
N SER A 98 -18.92 2.34 -18.58
CA SER A 98 -17.91 2.04 -19.57
C SER A 98 -16.58 2.77 -19.36
N VAL A 99 -16.50 3.65 -18.38
CA VAL A 99 -15.30 4.40 -18.01
C VAL A 99 -14.80 3.91 -16.65
N ALA A 100 -13.51 3.70 -16.56
CA ALA A 100 -12.84 3.39 -15.30
C ALA A 100 -11.55 4.20 -15.12
N ALA A 101 -11.05 4.21 -13.88
CA ALA A 101 -9.74 4.75 -13.57
C ALA A 101 -9.00 3.90 -12.53
N LEU A 102 -7.67 3.87 -12.65
CA LEU A 102 -6.76 3.24 -11.69
C LEU A 102 -5.80 4.28 -11.16
N SER A 103 -5.85 4.52 -9.86
CA SER A 103 -5.04 5.53 -9.19
C SER A 103 -3.93 4.90 -8.34
N THR A 104 -3.17 5.75 -7.68
CA THR A 104 -2.04 5.40 -6.82
C THR A 104 -2.36 5.64 -5.33
N GLY A 105 -1.46 5.30 -4.42
CA GLY A 105 -1.41 5.79 -3.04
C GLY A 105 -0.33 6.86 -2.82
N GLN A 106 0.07 7.57 -3.88
CA GLN A 106 1.20 8.52 -3.86
C GLN A 106 0.80 9.99 -4.09
N MET A 107 -0.44 10.26 -4.50
CA MET A 107 -0.96 11.62 -4.66
C MET A 107 -1.22 12.27 -3.29
N THR A 108 -1.44 13.58 -3.27
CA THR A 108 -1.88 14.30 -2.08
C THR A 108 -3.34 14.00 -1.75
N VAL A 109 -3.79 14.30 -0.53
CA VAL A 109 -5.20 14.15 -0.12
C VAL A 109 -6.12 14.95 -1.03
N GLU A 110 -5.71 16.15 -1.39
CA GLU A 110 -6.45 17.09 -2.23
C GLU A 110 -6.60 16.58 -3.67
N GLU A 111 -5.54 15.99 -4.21
CA GLU A 111 -5.55 15.36 -5.54
C GLU A 111 -6.49 14.16 -5.55
N PHE A 112 -6.46 13.31 -4.51
CA PHE A 112 -7.42 12.20 -4.35
C PHE A 112 -8.86 12.68 -4.28
N ALA A 113 -9.11 13.73 -3.49
CA ALA A 113 -10.44 14.25 -3.26
C ALA A 113 -11.05 14.81 -4.54
N LEU A 114 -10.31 15.66 -5.25
CA LEU A 114 -10.77 16.24 -6.51
C LEU A 114 -11.01 15.16 -7.58
N PHE A 115 -10.05 14.23 -7.74
CA PHE A 115 -10.16 13.14 -8.70
C PHE A 115 -11.35 12.23 -8.39
N GLY A 116 -11.51 11.84 -7.11
CA GLY A 116 -12.64 11.01 -6.68
C GLY A 116 -13.98 11.72 -6.82
N HIS A 117 -14.04 13.03 -6.56
CA HIS A 117 -15.25 13.81 -6.78
C HIS A 117 -15.63 13.85 -8.26
N MET A 118 -14.69 14.21 -9.12
CA MET A 118 -14.88 14.24 -10.57
C MET A 118 -15.30 12.88 -11.13
N MET A 119 -14.50 11.85 -10.90
CA MET A 119 -14.72 10.54 -11.52
C MET A 119 -15.92 9.80 -10.96
N ARG A 120 -16.07 9.77 -9.63
CA ARG A 120 -17.12 8.99 -8.97
C ARG A 120 -18.46 9.71 -8.91
N ASN A 121 -18.49 10.99 -8.54
CA ASN A 121 -19.75 11.70 -8.35
C ASN A 121 -20.28 12.29 -9.67
N HIS A 122 -19.43 12.87 -10.52
CA HIS A 122 -19.87 13.46 -11.78
C HIS A 122 -19.89 12.45 -12.93
N LEU A 123 -18.80 11.75 -13.18
CA LEU A 123 -18.72 10.81 -14.30
C LEU A 123 -19.37 9.45 -14.01
N LYS A 124 -19.68 9.13 -12.74
CA LYS A 124 -20.20 7.84 -12.28
C LYS A 124 -19.32 6.65 -12.72
N ALA A 125 -18.02 6.91 -12.91
CA ALA A 125 -17.03 5.95 -13.35
C ALA A 125 -16.61 4.97 -12.24
N ASN A 126 -16.07 3.81 -12.61
CA ASN A 126 -15.44 2.90 -11.68
C ASN A 126 -14.00 3.34 -11.38
N VAL A 127 -13.65 3.50 -10.11
CA VAL A 127 -12.30 3.93 -9.69
C VAL A 127 -11.78 3.03 -8.58
N ASP A 128 -10.61 2.46 -8.78
CA ASP A 128 -9.84 1.78 -7.73
C ASP A 128 -8.37 2.22 -7.83
N GLY A 129 -7.49 1.67 -7.03
CA GLY A 129 -6.10 2.09 -7.05
C GLY A 129 -5.15 1.13 -6.37
N ASN A 130 -3.85 1.50 -6.36
CA ASN A 130 -2.78 0.65 -5.85
C ASN A 130 -2.87 0.30 -4.37
N THR A 131 -3.69 0.99 -3.60
CA THR A 131 -3.98 0.57 -2.21
C THR A 131 -4.72 -0.76 -2.16
N ARG A 132 -5.46 -1.13 -3.25
CA ARG A 132 -6.02 -2.47 -3.45
C ARG A 132 -4.95 -3.55 -3.53
N LEU A 133 -3.78 -3.23 -4.08
CA LEU A 133 -2.68 -4.17 -4.28
C LEU A 133 -1.72 -4.23 -3.06
N CYS A 134 -2.01 -3.45 -2.00
CA CYS A 134 -1.07 -3.18 -0.93
C CYS A 134 -1.69 -3.34 0.47
N MET A 135 -2.71 -2.55 0.81
CA MET A 135 -3.24 -2.43 2.17
C MET A 135 -4.75 -2.70 2.28
N ALA A 136 -5.40 -3.11 1.21
CA ALA A 136 -6.83 -3.43 1.25
C ALA A 136 -7.15 -4.50 2.29
N THR A 137 -6.29 -5.50 2.42
CA THR A 137 -6.39 -6.57 3.42
C THR A 137 -6.42 -6.02 4.85
N ALA A 138 -5.42 -5.23 5.24
CA ALA A 138 -5.38 -4.64 6.58
C ALA A 138 -6.56 -3.69 6.82
N ALA A 139 -6.93 -2.88 5.81
CA ALA A 139 -8.07 -1.97 5.90
C ALA A 139 -9.40 -2.71 6.14
N VAL A 140 -9.65 -3.79 5.40
CA VAL A 140 -10.84 -4.63 5.58
C VAL A 140 -10.85 -5.31 6.95
N ALA A 141 -9.71 -5.87 7.37
CA ALA A 141 -9.58 -6.51 8.67
C ALA A 141 -9.86 -5.52 9.82
N HIS A 142 -9.26 -4.31 9.78
CA HIS A 142 -9.52 -3.27 10.78
C HIS A 142 -10.99 -2.83 10.78
N LYS A 143 -11.61 -2.60 9.60
CA LYS A 143 -13.02 -2.24 9.50
C LYS A 143 -13.92 -3.30 10.12
N GLN A 144 -13.65 -4.58 9.85
CA GLN A 144 -14.46 -5.68 10.36
C GLN A 144 -14.24 -5.88 11.88
N SER A 145 -13.01 -5.84 12.39
CA SER A 145 -12.68 -6.08 13.79
C SER A 145 -12.90 -4.86 14.69
N PHE A 146 -12.59 -3.65 14.20
CA PHE A 146 -12.56 -2.41 14.98
C PHE A 146 -13.64 -1.40 14.60
N GLY A 147 -14.35 -1.63 13.48
CA GLY A 147 -15.43 -0.75 12.99
C GLY A 147 -14.94 0.39 12.07
N PHE A 148 -13.63 0.59 11.91
CA PHE A 148 -13.05 1.59 11.01
C PHE A 148 -11.63 1.18 10.60
N ASP A 149 -11.15 1.70 9.46
CA ASP A 149 -9.75 1.54 9.00
C ASP A 149 -8.84 2.49 9.80
N ALA A 150 -8.51 2.09 11.00
CA ALA A 150 -7.77 2.90 11.96
C ALA A 150 -6.72 2.07 12.69
N PRO A 151 -5.47 2.00 12.18
CA PRO A 151 -4.36 1.41 12.94
C PRO A 151 -4.14 2.22 14.23
N GLY A 152 -4.07 1.52 15.38
CA GLY A 152 -4.07 2.18 16.68
C GLY A 152 -2.74 2.76 17.11
N TYR A 153 -1.64 2.27 16.56
CA TYR A 153 -0.27 2.53 17.01
C TYR A 153 0.27 3.92 16.66
N THR A 154 1.39 4.23 17.27
CA THR A 154 2.32 5.29 16.86
C THR A 154 3.70 4.70 16.58
N LEU A 155 4.55 5.39 15.83
CA LEU A 155 5.92 4.93 15.59
C LEU A 155 6.76 4.87 16.88
N LYS A 156 6.37 5.63 17.88
CA LYS A 156 6.98 5.60 19.21
C LYS A 156 6.87 4.23 19.88
N ASP A 157 5.85 3.46 19.55
CA ASP A 157 5.64 2.11 20.10
C ASP A 157 6.81 1.15 19.80
N LEU A 158 7.50 1.33 18.67
CA LEU A 158 8.71 0.56 18.34
C LEU A 158 9.86 0.78 19.32
N GLU A 159 9.92 1.97 19.95
CA GLU A 159 10.94 2.33 20.94
C GLU A 159 10.55 1.88 22.37
N LEU A 160 9.27 1.55 22.58
CA LEU A 160 8.70 1.22 23.88
C LEU A 160 8.37 -0.27 24.06
N SER A 161 8.24 -1.02 22.96
CA SER A 161 8.01 -2.47 23.00
C SER A 161 9.20 -3.20 23.59
N ASP A 162 8.96 -4.18 24.44
CA ASP A 162 10.00 -5.13 24.87
C ASP A 162 10.05 -6.37 24.01
N THR A 163 8.98 -6.68 23.29
CA THR A 163 8.91 -7.79 22.35
C THR A 163 8.26 -7.30 21.04
N ILE A 164 9.03 -7.31 19.96
CA ILE A 164 8.60 -6.86 18.61
C ILE A 164 8.56 -8.06 17.69
N ILE A 165 7.39 -8.38 17.15
CA ILE A 165 7.20 -9.53 16.27
C ILE A 165 6.90 -9.05 14.85
N PHE A 166 7.82 -9.32 13.90
CA PHE A 166 7.62 -9.07 12.48
C PHE A 166 7.11 -10.32 11.79
N ILE A 167 5.98 -10.22 11.09
CA ILE A 167 5.32 -11.33 10.39
C ILE A 167 5.21 -10.98 8.91
N GLY A 168 5.91 -11.73 8.05
CA GLY A 168 5.93 -11.44 6.61
C GLY A 168 6.34 -10.01 6.29
N ALA A 169 7.34 -9.49 7.02
CA ALA A 169 7.77 -8.10 6.94
C ALA A 169 9.30 -7.97 6.95
N ASN A 170 9.84 -7.17 6.02
CA ASN A 170 11.27 -6.88 5.94
C ASN A 170 11.53 -5.36 6.02
N PRO A 171 11.34 -4.75 7.20
CA PRO A 171 11.48 -3.30 7.37
C PRO A 171 12.90 -2.78 7.13
N ILE A 172 13.95 -3.57 7.29
CA ILE A 172 15.32 -3.16 6.95
C ILE A 172 15.39 -2.68 5.51
N VAL A 173 14.76 -3.40 4.60
CA VAL A 173 14.76 -3.08 3.16
C VAL A 173 13.64 -2.12 2.80
N ALA A 174 12.41 -2.39 3.24
CA ALA A 174 11.22 -1.66 2.79
C ALA A 174 11.04 -0.31 3.51
N HIS A 175 11.34 -0.24 4.83
CA HIS A 175 11.11 0.91 5.70
C HIS A 175 12.30 1.20 6.61
N PRO A 176 13.47 1.62 6.06
CA PRO A 176 14.71 1.74 6.83
C PRO A 176 14.61 2.68 8.04
N ILE A 177 13.74 3.71 7.97
CA ILE A 177 13.56 4.64 9.08
C ILE A 177 12.75 4.01 10.21
N LEU A 178 11.74 3.19 9.91
CA LEU A 178 11.03 2.39 10.90
C LEU A 178 12.01 1.44 11.62
N TRP A 179 12.86 0.76 10.85
CA TRP A 179 13.91 -0.10 11.42
C TRP A 179 14.89 0.69 12.28
N GLY A 180 15.24 1.92 11.91
CA GLY A 180 16.04 2.83 12.73
C GLY A 180 15.43 3.04 14.13
N ARG A 181 14.11 3.17 14.23
CA ARG A 181 13.39 3.29 15.51
C ARG A 181 13.47 2.00 16.33
N VAL A 182 13.35 0.84 15.69
CA VAL A 182 13.57 -0.47 16.33
C VAL A 182 14.98 -0.53 16.93
N ARG A 183 15.99 -0.14 16.17
CA ARG A 183 17.40 -0.14 16.64
C ARG A 183 17.62 0.76 17.88
N ASN A 184 16.91 1.86 17.97
CA ASN A 184 17.02 2.81 19.09
C ASN A 184 16.38 2.30 20.37
N ASN A 185 15.61 1.20 20.34
CA ASN A 185 15.02 0.58 21.52
C ASN A 185 16.07 -0.32 22.22
N PRO A 186 16.55 0.02 23.43
CA PRO A 186 17.62 -0.73 24.09
C PRO A 186 17.15 -2.06 24.72
N ASN A 187 15.85 -2.19 24.98
CA ASN A 187 15.27 -3.28 25.75
C ASN A 187 14.42 -4.24 24.91
N LYS A 188 14.59 -4.20 23.60
CA LYS A 188 13.79 -5.01 22.68
C LYS A 188 14.28 -6.44 22.56
N LYS A 189 13.33 -7.34 22.35
CA LYS A 189 13.50 -8.68 21.77
C LYS A 189 12.82 -8.65 20.40
N ILE A 190 13.52 -9.03 19.35
CA ILE A 190 13.03 -9.03 17.97
C ILE A 190 12.79 -10.46 17.52
N ILE A 191 11.58 -10.74 17.07
CA ILE A 191 11.13 -12.01 16.55
C ILE A 191 10.70 -11.81 15.10
N THR A 192 11.17 -12.65 14.17
CA THR A 192 10.71 -12.64 12.78
C THR A 192 10.10 -13.98 12.40
N ILE A 193 8.89 -13.94 11.87
CA ILE A 193 8.17 -15.07 11.26
C ILE A 193 8.13 -14.81 9.76
N ASP A 194 8.91 -15.53 8.97
CA ASP A 194 9.06 -15.33 7.52
C ASP A 194 9.62 -16.61 6.90
N PRO A 195 9.10 -17.11 5.77
CA PRO A 195 9.66 -18.29 5.10
C PRO A 195 11.10 -18.11 4.66
N ARG A 196 11.51 -16.88 4.34
CA ARG A 196 12.87 -16.53 3.92
C ARG A 196 13.70 -16.00 5.09
N TYR A 197 14.96 -16.38 5.17
CA TYR A 197 15.93 -15.78 6.10
C TYR A 197 16.33 -14.39 5.61
N SER A 198 15.36 -13.46 5.72
CA SER A 198 15.44 -12.09 5.20
C SER A 198 16.42 -11.22 5.99
N GLU A 199 16.73 -10.03 5.48
CA GLU A 199 17.61 -9.05 6.15
C GLU A 199 17.10 -8.73 7.56
N THR A 200 15.78 -8.68 7.76
CA THR A 200 15.19 -8.49 9.09
C THR A 200 15.38 -9.74 9.95
N ALA A 201 15.16 -10.94 9.40
CA ALA A 201 15.39 -12.20 10.11
C ALA A 201 16.86 -12.34 10.57
N LYS A 202 17.83 -11.99 9.72
CA LYS A 202 19.28 -11.96 10.05
C LYS A 202 19.64 -11.01 11.18
N ASN A 203 18.79 -10.03 11.48
CA ASN A 203 18.99 -9.02 12.52
C ASN A 203 17.98 -9.17 13.68
N SER A 204 17.29 -10.29 13.77
CA SER A 204 16.36 -10.64 14.85
C SER A 204 17.01 -11.58 15.85
N ASP A 205 16.51 -11.57 17.09
CA ASP A 205 16.96 -12.51 18.14
C ASP A 205 16.42 -13.92 17.87
N TYR A 206 15.23 -14.01 17.24
CA TYR A 206 14.57 -15.28 16.88
C TYR A 206 14.03 -15.21 15.46
N TRP A 207 14.21 -16.28 14.71
CA TRP A 207 13.61 -16.46 13.39
C TRP A 207 12.88 -17.80 13.30
N TYR A 208 11.60 -17.74 12.96
CA TYR A 208 10.76 -18.90 12.71
C TYR A 208 10.49 -19.01 11.22
N GLY A 209 11.21 -19.90 10.56
CA GLY A 209 11.16 -20.12 9.12
C GLY A 209 9.98 -21.01 8.71
N ILE A 210 8.77 -20.46 8.66
CA ILE A 210 7.57 -21.21 8.31
C ILE A 210 7.55 -21.64 6.84
N ASN A 211 6.74 -22.61 6.48
CA ASN A 211 6.41 -22.89 5.09
C ASN A 211 5.50 -21.78 4.55
N SER A 212 5.68 -21.40 3.28
CA SER A 212 4.84 -20.35 2.67
C SER A 212 3.36 -20.72 2.71
N LYS A 213 2.50 -19.74 3.01
CA LYS A 213 1.02 -19.86 3.15
C LYS A 213 0.54 -20.69 4.35
N THR A 214 1.31 -20.81 5.38
CA THR A 214 0.88 -21.50 6.61
C THR A 214 0.70 -20.57 7.81
N ASP A 215 0.79 -19.25 7.56
CA ASP A 215 0.69 -18.21 8.58
C ASP A 215 -0.59 -18.34 9.42
N LEU A 216 -1.76 -18.52 8.79
CA LEU A 216 -3.03 -18.59 9.49
C LEU A 216 -3.12 -19.82 10.41
N THR A 217 -2.60 -20.98 9.96
CA THR A 217 -2.52 -22.19 10.79
C THR A 217 -1.65 -21.94 12.01
N LEU A 218 -0.46 -21.35 11.83
CA LEU A 218 0.43 -21.03 12.96
C LEU A 218 -0.27 -20.08 13.95
N LEU A 219 -0.85 -18.97 13.45
CA LEU A 219 -1.49 -17.95 14.31
C LEU A 219 -2.67 -18.51 15.12
N TYR A 220 -3.48 -19.40 14.56
CA TYR A 220 -4.54 -20.08 15.29
C TYR A 220 -3.99 -21.08 16.32
N THR A 221 -2.89 -21.77 16.00
CA THR A 221 -2.22 -22.66 16.95
C THR A 221 -1.62 -21.90 18.13
N LEU A 222 -0.98 -20.75 17.87
CA LEU A 222 -0.51 -19.87 18.94
C LEU A 222 -1.66 -19.44 19.86
N ALA A 223 -2.81 -19.06 19.26
CA ALA A 223 -3.99 -18.68 20.03
C ALA A 223 -4.51 -19.84 20.87
N ASN A 224 -4.58 -21.07 20.32
CA ASN A 224 -5.00 -22.25 21.06
C ASN A 224 -4.08 -22.51 22.27
N LEU A 225 -2.77 -22.53 22.07
CA LEU A 225 -1.78 -22.75 23.14
C LEU A 225 -1.83 -21.66 24.23
N ILE A 226 -2.01 -20.38 23.85
CA ILE A 226 -2.18 -19.27 24.79
C ILE A 226 -3.42 -19.47 25.67
N ILE A 227 -4.51 -20.02 25.09
CA ILE A 227 -5.74 -20.34 25.82
C ILE A 227 -5.54 -21.55 26.74
N GLU A 228 -4.94 -22.64 26.25
CA GLU A 228 -4.68 -23.85 27.02
C GLU A 228 -3.78 -23.60 28.24
N LYS A 229 -2.77 -22.73 28.10
CA LYS A 229 -1.83 -22.33 29.16
C LYS A 229 -2.40 -21.26 30.12
N ASP A 230 -3.61 -20.80 29.88
CA ASP A 230 -4.26 -19.71 30.65
C ASP A 230 -3.49 -18.37 30.61
N TYR A 231 -2.88 -18.05 29.47
CA TYR A 231 -2.06 -16.84 29.24
C TYR A 231 -2.88 -15.66 28.69
N THR A 232 -4.20 -15.74 28.70
CA THR A 232 -5.11 -14.70 28.22
C THR A 232 -5.32 -13.59 29.23
N ASP A 233 -5.49 -12.34 28.76
CA ASP A 233 -5.98 -11.23 29.59
C ASP A 233 -7.53 -11.28 29.68
N LYS A 234 -8.03 -12.04 30.67
CA LYS A 234 -9.47 -12.27 30.87
C LYS A 234 -10.25 -10.97 31.07
N LYS A 235 -9.64 -9.99 31.79
CA LYS A 235 -10.29 -8.72 32.06
C LYS A 235 -10.44 -7.90 30.79
N TYR A 236 -9.38 -7.83 30.00
CA TYR A 236 -9.43 -7.10 28.72
C TYR A 236 -10.46 -7.72 27.76
N ILE A 237 -10.50 -9.04 27.66
CA ILE A 237 -11.44 -9.78 26.81
C ILE A 237 -12.88 -9.46 27.20
N GLU A 238 -13.24 -9.55 28.50
CA GLU A 238 -14.59 -9.33 29.00
C GLU A 238 -15.07 -7.89 28.77
N GLU A 239 -14.22 -6.92 29.10
CA GLU A 239 -14.56 -5.50 29.04
C GLU A 239 -14.62 -4.95 27.60
N ASN A 240 -13.70 -5.38 26.72
CA ASN A 240 -13.40 -4.66 25.45
C ASN A 240 -13.67 -5.47 24.19
N THR A 241 -14.08 -6.75 24.31
CA THR A 241 -14.22 -7.61 23.12
C THR A 241 -15.57 -8.34 23.06
N GLU A 242 -15.88 -8.90 21.92
CA GLU A 242 -17.01 -9.79 21.70
C GLU A 242 -16.60 -11.04 20.90
N ASN A 243 -17.36 -12.13 21.06
CA ASN A 243 -17.20 -13.42 20.36
C ASN A 243 -15.91 -14.20 20.74
N PHE A 244 -15.33 -13.96 21.92
CA PHE A 244 -14.13 -14.71 22.37
C PHE A 244 -14.44 -16.20 22.61
N GLU A 245 -15.55 -16.56 23.23
CA GLU A 245 -15.89 -17.97 23.50
C GLU A 245 -16.06 -18.77 22.20
N GLY A 246 -16.67 -18.17 21.16
CA GLY A 246 -16.73 -18.79 19.84
C GLY A 246 -15.34 -19.00 19.23
N PHE A 247 -14.44 -18.02 19.37
CA PHE A 247 -13.06 -18.16 18.92
C PHE A 247 -12.28 -19.23 19.68
N LYS A 248 -12.42 -19.27 20.99
CA LYS A 248 -11.81 -20.30 21.87
C LYS A 248 -12.22 -21.71 21.47
N ASP A 249 -13.50 -21.92 21.19
CA ASP A 249 -13.98 -23.22 20.74
C ASP A 249 -13.47 -23.59 19.34
N PHE A 250 -13.38 -22.60 18.47
CA PHE A 250 -12.94 -22.77 17.09
C PHE A 250 -11.46 -23.18 17.01
N VAL A 251 -10.56 -22.54 17.79
CA VAL A 251 -9.11 -22.82 17.68
C VAL A 251 -8.66 -24.16 18.27
N LYS A 252 -9.50 -24.88 18.99
CA LYS A 252 -9.17 -26.20 19.56
C LYS A 252 -8.72 -27.23 18.53
N GLU A 253 -9.16 -27.11 17.28
CA GLU A 253 -8.74 -28.03 16.20
C GLU A 253 -7.31 -27.77 15.68
N TYR A 254 -6.71 -26.62 16.02
CA TYR A 254 -5.37 -26.21 15.61
C TYR A 254 -4.35 -26.59 16.69
N THR A 255 -3.96 -27.87 16.70
CA THR A 255 -3.02 -28.39 17.68
C THR A 255 -1.57 -28.15 17.26
N VAL A 256 -0.65 -28.21 18.24
CA VAL A 256 0.78 -27.99 17.98
C VAL A 256 1.37 -29.07 17.05
N GLU A 257 0.89 -30.31 17.12
CA GLU A 257 1.32 -31.42 16.26
C GLU A 257 0.97 -31.11 14.79
N LYS A 258 -0.29 -30.78 14.53
CA LYS A 258 -0.74 -30.44 13.18
C LYS A 258 0.01 -29.22 12.61
N ALA A 259 0.20 -28.19 13.43
CA ALA A 259 0.93 -27.00 12.99
C ALA A 259 2.40 -27.31 12.71
N SER A 260 3.04 -28.18 13.49
CA SER A 260 4.41 -28.62 13.26
C SER A 260 4.57 -29.25 11.87
N GLU A 261 3.67 -30.16 11.50
CA GLU A 261 3.67 -30.80 10.17
C GLU A 261 3.42 -29.80 9.03
N ILE A 262 2.44 -28.89 9.19
CA ILE A 262 2.01 -27.95 8.15
C ILE A 262 3.02 -26.79 8.00
N CYS A 263 3.42 -26.18 9.11
CA CYS A 263 4.23 -24.97 9.10
C CYS A 263 5.73 -25.26 8.94
N GLY A 264 6.16 -26.49 9.13
CA GLY A 264 7.57 -26.87 9.04
C GLY A 264 8.42 -26.34 10.20
N LEU A 265 7.80 -26.08 11.34
CA LEU A 265 8.44 -25.78 12.63
C LEU A 265 8.38 -27.01 13.53
N THR A 266 9.30 -27.12 14.44
CA THR A 266 9.21 -28.12 15.52
C THR A 266 8.15 -27.71 16.54
N GLN A 267 7.58 -28.64 17.26
CA GLN A 267 6.63 -28.34 18.36
C GLN A 267 7.28 -27.42 19.40
N GLY A 268 8.56 -27.66 19.73
CA GLY A 268 9.31 -26.84 20.67
C GLY A 268 9.45 -25.36 20.22
N GLU A 269 9.67 -25.13 18.92
CA GLU A 269 9.72 -23.75 18.37
C GLU A 269 8.36 -23.03 18.48
N ILE A 270 7.27 -23.76 18.27
CA ILE A 270 5.91 -23.19 18.40
C ILE A 270 5.61 -22.86 19.87
N GLU A 271 5.97 -23.75 20.80
CA GLU A 271 5.83 -23.53 22.24
C GLU A 271 6.72 -22.39 22.73
N GLU A 272 7.98 -22.31 22.26
CA GLU A 272 8.90 -21.20 22.56
C GLU A 272 8.30 -19.86 22.12
N LEU A 273 7.70 -19.78 20.93
CA LEU A 273 7.08 -18.55 20.44
C LEU A 273 5.92 -18.09 21.34
N VAL A 274 5.12 -19.03 21.87
CA VAL A 274 4.07 -18.73 22.85
C VAL A 274 4.66 -18.17 24.16
N GLU A 275 5.74 -18.78 24.67
CA GLU A 275 6.42 -18.28 25.89
C GLU A 275 7.03 -16.90 25.68
N LEU A 276 7.59 -16.62 24.50
CA LEU A 276 8.11 -15.32 24.14
C LEU A 276 7.02 -14.24 24.11
N ILE A 277 5.83 -14.57 23.60
CA ILE A 277 4.67 -13.68 23.62
C ILE A 277 4.19 -13.45 25.06
N HIS A 278 4.04 -14.52 25.84
CA HIS A 278 3.54 -14.42 27.22
C HIS A 278 4.48 -13.66 28.15
N SER A 279 5.80 -13.89 28.04
CA SER A 279 6.80 -13.22 28.87
C SER A 279 6.97 -11.74 28.56
N GLY A 280 6.52 -11.27 27.40
CA GLY A 280 6.56 -9.88 27.01
C GLY A 280 5.51 -9.04 27.76
N LYS A 281 5.93 -7.90 28.32
CA LYS A 281 5.02 -6.94 28.98
C LYS A 281 4.39 -5.98 27.99
N ARG A 282 5.07 -5.70 26.89
CA ARG A 282 4.68 -4.81 25.80
C ARG A 282 5.00 -5.47 24.49
N VAL A 283 4.10 -6.35 24.04
CA VAL A 283 4.26 -7.11 22.78
C VAL A 283 3.59 -6.34 21.66
N SER A 284 4.31 -6.12 20.56
CA SER A 284 3.75 -5.53 19.34
C SER A 284 3.95 -6.44 18.14
N PHE A 285 2.88 -6.63 17.38
CA PHE A 285 2.85 -7.43 16.15
C PHE A 285 2.88 -6.51 14.95
N TRP A 286 3.81 -6.72 14.04
CA TRP A 286 4.02 -5.86 12.86
C TRP A 286 4.04 -6.70 11.60
N TRP A 287 3.17 -6.40 10.65
CA TRP A 287 3.12 -7.11 9.38
C TRP A 287 3.04 -6.17 8.18
N THR A 288 3.34 -6.69 6.98
CA THR A 288 3.15 -6.01 5.72
C THR A 288 2.76 -6.98 4.61
N MET A 289 3.36 -6.88 3.43
CA MET A 289 2.91 -7.57 2.21
C MET A 289 3.03 -9.10 2.27
N GLY A 290 3.88 -9.68 3.11
CA GLY A 290 3.93 -11.14 3.30
C GLY A 290 2.59 -11.71 3.77
N ILE A 291 1.89 -10.97 4.64
CA ILE A 291 0.55 -11.31 5.11
C ILE A 291 -0.54 -10.76 4.18
N ASN A 292 -0.46 -9.47 3.79
CA ASN A 292 -1.54 -8.83 3.04
C ASN A 292 -1.79 -9.45 1.66
N GLN A 293 -0.74 -9.94 0.99
CA GLN A 293 -0.80 -10.44 -0.38
C GLN A 293 -0.93 -11.97 -0.43
N GLY A 294 -1.88 -12.52 0.31
CA GLY A 294 -2.23 -13.94 0.36
C GLY A 294 -3.68 -14.21 -0.09
N HIS A 295 -4.04 -15.48 -0.27
CA HIS A 295 -5.41 -15.88 -0.67
C HIS A 295 -6.43 -15.84 0.49
N GLU A 296 -5.97 -15.90 1.74
CA GLU A 296 -6.76 -15.80 2.97
C GLU A 296 -6.24 -14.69 3.90
N ALA A 297 -5.76 -13.61 3.28
CA ALA A 297 -4.98 -12.58 3.94
C ALA A 297 -5.79 -11.80 4.99
N VAL A 298 -7.07 -11.49 4.76
CA VAL A 298 -7.91 -10.80 5.75
C VAL A 298 -8.03 -11.62 7.03
N ARG A 299 -8.19 -12.95 6.94
CA ARG A 299 -8.27 -13.83 8.11
C ARG A 299 -6.92 -13.94 8.82
N SER A 300 -5.81 -13.94 8.10
CA SER A 300 -4.47 -13.91 8.68
C SER A 300 -4.23 -12.62 9.49
N VAL A 301 -4.63 -11.45 8.96
CA VAL A 301 -4.57 -10.19 9.72
C VAL A 301 -5.47 -10.23 10.95
N GLN A 302 -6.69 -10.78 10.84
CA GLN A 302 -7.61 -10.92 11.97
C GLN A 302 -7.09 -11.88 13.04
N ALA A 303 -6.36 -12.94 12.65
CA ALA A 303 -5.69 -13.82 13.61
C ALA A 303 -4.59 -13.07 14.39
N ILE A 304 -3.82 -12.18 13.74
CA ILE A 304 -2.86 -11.30 14.44
C ILE A 304 -3.61 -10.35 15.39
N ILE A 305 -4.70 -9.74 14.95
CA ILE A 305 -5.54 -8.89 15.80
C ILE A 305 -6.08 -9.67 17.00
N ASN A 306 -6.56 -10.90 16.80
CA ASN A 306 -7.06 -11.77 17.85
C ASN A 306 -5.98 -12.08 18.90
N LEU A 307 -4.74 -12.35 18.50
CA LEU A 307 -3.61 -12.52 19.41
C LEU A 307 -3.35 -11.28 20.25
N ALA A 308 -3.36 -10.09 19.64
CA ALA A 308 -3.17 -8.84 20.36
C ALA A 308 -4.32 -8.57 21.36
N LEU A 309 -5.57 -8.82 20.95
CA LEU A 309 -6.76 -8.65 21.79
C LEU A 309 -6.75 -9.60 22.99
N MET A 310 -6.53 -10.90 22.75
CA MET A 310 -6.62 -11.92 23.81
C MET A 310 -5.50 -11.83 24.85
N THR A 311 -4.38 -11.21 24.49
CA THR A 311 -3.22 -11.00 25.40
C THR A 311 -3.19 -9.58 25.99
N GLY A 312 -4.20 -8.73 25.73
CA GLY A 312 -4.24 -7.34 26.20
C GLY A 312 -3.11 -6.47 25.61
N ASN A 313 -2.49 -6.88 24.50
CA ASN A 313 -1.41 -6.17 23.83
C ASN A 313 -1.93 -5.23 22.74
N ILE A 314 -2.84 -4.34 23.11
CA ILE A 314 -3.43 -3.32 22.23
C ILE A 314 -3.86 -2.10 23.05
N GLY A 315 -3.83 -0.90 22.47
CA GLY A 315 -4.24 0.34 23.12
C GLY A 315 -3.29 0.81 24.24
N ARG A 316 -2.14 0.20 24.42
CA ARG A 316 -1.12 0.58 25.40
C ARG A 316 0.19 0.92 24.71
N GLU A 317 1.02 1.71 25.34
CA GLU A 317 2.37 2.02 24.86
C GLU A 317 3.16 0.74 24.53
N GLY A 318 3.79 0.72 23.37
CA GLY A 318 4.64 -0.38 22.93
C GLY A 318 3.89 -1.67 22.58
N THR A 319 2.57 -1.59 22.34
CA THR A 319 1.76 -2.76 21.98
C THR A 319 0.99 -2.53 20.66
N GLY A 320 0.34 -3.55 20.15
CA GLY A 320 -0.62 -3.42 19.05
C GLY A 320 -0.51 -4.50 18.00
N ALA A 321 -1.56 -4.56 17.17
CA ALA A 321 -1.59 -5.24 15.89
C ALA A 321 -1.40 -4.17 14.80
N ASN A 322 -0.19 -4.07 14.28
CA ASN A 322 0.35 -2.89 13.61
C ASN A 322 0.68 -3.16 12.15
N SER A 323 -0.16 -2.69 11.25
CA SER A 323 0.06 -2.81 9.80
C SER A 323 1.09 -1.79 9.30
N ILE A 324 2.09 -2.23 8.54
CA ILE A 324 3.11 -1.37 7.96
C ILE A 324 2.71 -1.01 6.52
N THR A 325 2.15 0.18 6.34
CA THR A 325 1.75 0.70 5.04
C THR A 325 2.96 1.02 4.16
N GLY A 326 2.86 0.74 2.86
CA GLY A 326 3.95 0.95 1.89
C GLY A 326 3.96 2.34 1.26
N GLN A 327 2.88 2.72 0.58
CA GLN A 327 2.80 3.95 -0.21
C GLN A 327 2.57 5.18 0.67
N SER A 328 3.20 6.31 0.32
CA SER A 328 3.26 7.55 1.11
C SER A 328 1.89 8.01 1.63
N ASN A 329 0.88 8.08 0.78
CA ASN A 329 -0.45 8.55 1.16
C ASN A 329 -1.55 7.49 0.97
N ALA A 330 -1.21 6.21 1.20
CA ALA A 330 -2.21 5.15 1.09
C ALA A 330 -3.35 5.32 2.12
N MET A 331 -3.09 5.90 3.29
CA MET A 331 -4.11 6.23 4.26
C MET A 331 -5.06 7.31 3.71
N GLY A 332 -4.52 8.41 3.16
CA GLY A 332 -5.32 9.46 2.54
C GLY A 332 -6.18 8.94 1.38
N SER A 333 -5.63 8.05 0.55
CA SER A 333 -6.40 7.44 -0.54
C SER A 333 -7.56 6.58 -0.04
N ARG A 334 -7.41 5.87 1.08
CA ARG A 334 -8.48 5.04 1.66
C ARG A 334 -9.57 5.87 2.34
N VAL A 335 -9.21 7.01 2.91
CA VAL A 335 -10.14 7.84 3.71
C VAL A 335 -10.79 8.94 2.87
N PHE A 336 -10.07 9.52 1.89
CA PHE A 336 -10.50 10.74 1.20
C PHE A 336 -10.60 10.64 -0.33
N SER A 337 -10.42 9.46 -0.94
CA SER A 337 -10.50 9.32 -2.40
C SER A 337 -11.90 9.05 -2.95
N ASN A 338 -12.91 8.85 -2.10
CA ASN A 338 -14.25 8.45 -2.53
C ASN A 338 -14.29 7.10 -3.31
N THR A 339 -13.35 6.21 -3.06
CA THR A 339 -13.25 4.90 -3.75
C THR A 339 -13.64 3.74 -2.84
N THR A 340 -13.08 3.64 -1.65
CA THR A 340 -13.36 2.56 -0.69
C THR A 340 -14.41 2.91 0.36
N GLY A 341 -14.90 4.14 0.36
CA GLY A 341 -15.93 4.71 1.21
C GLY A 341 -16.14 6.17 0.83
N LEU A 342 -17.18 6.80 1.36
CA LEU A 342 -17.42 8.23 1.20
C LEU A 342 -16.27 9.05 1.80
N PHE A 343 -16.12 10.30 1.40
CA PHE A 343 -15.13 11.23 1.94
C PHE A 343 -15.17 11.27 3.47
N GLY A 344 -14.02 11.05 4.13
CA GLY A 344 -13.92 10.91 5.57
C GLY A 344 -14.43 9.56 6.10
N GLY A 345 -14.70 8.59 5.22
CA GLY A 345 -15.16 7.24 5.57
C GLY A 345 -16.68 7.10 5.64
N GLY A 346 -17.12 5.87 5.85
CA GLY A 346 -18.53 5.45 5.85
C GLY A 346 -18.94 4.81 4.52
N ASP A 347 -19.97 3.96 4.61
CA ASP A 347 -20.43 3.18 3.46
C ASP A 347 -21.28 4.04 2.49
N PHE A 348 -21.17 3.77 1.21
CA PHE A 348 -21.88 4.51 0.16
C PHE A 348 -23.40 4.36 0.25
N ASP A 349 -23.92 3.22 0.72
CA ASP A 349 -25.34 2.94 0.88
C ASP A 349 -25.94 3.55 2.16
N ASN A 350 -25.13 4.17 3.03
CA ASN A 350 -25.62 4.83 4.24
C ASN A 350 -26.21 6.23 3.92
N PRO A 351 -27.54 6.40 3.93
CA PRO A 351 -28.16 7.66 3.52
C PRO A 351 -27.85 8.82 4.47
N ASN A 352 -27.72 8.56 5.78
CA ASN A 352 -27.37 9.60 6.74
C ASN A 352 -25.94 10.12 6.51
N ARG A 353 -25.03 9.24 6.09
CA ARG A 353 -23.67 9.63 5.78
C ARG A 353 -23.61 10.41 4.47
N ARG A 354 -24.34 9.98 3.42
CA ARG A 354 -24.44 10.73 2.16
C ARG A 354 -24.98 12.15 2.38
N ALA A 355 -26.07 12.28 3.14
CA ALA A 355 -26.63 13.60 3.44
C ALA A 355 -25.64 14.53 4.13
N LYS A 356 -24.82 14.03 5.07
CA LYS A 356 -23.74 14.81 5.72
C LYS A 356 -22.66 15.20 4.73
N VAL A 357 -22.22 14.29 3.87
CA VAL A 357 -21.19 14.57 2.85
C VAL A 357 -21.70 15.57 1.82
N ALA A 358 -22.94 15.40 1.33
CA ALA A 358 -23.56 16.35 0.39
C ALA A 358 -23.61 17.77 0.97
N LYS A 359 -24.06 17.89 2.24
CA LYS A 359 -24.06 19.17 2.96
C LYS A 359 -22.65 19.78 3.09
N ALA A 360 -21.65 18.98 3.43
CA ALA A 360 -20.26 19.43 3.59
C ALA A 360 -19.67 19.92 2.25
N LEU A 361 -20.03 19.25 1.15
CA LEU A 361 -19.60 19.62 -0.20
C LEU A 361 -20.44 20.76 -0.81
N GLY A 362 -21.61 21.08 -0.23
CA GLY A 362 -22.54 22.08 -0.78
C GLY A 362 -23.22 21.65 -2.08
N ILE A 363 -23.47 20.33 -2.26
CA ILE A 363 -24.05 19.73 -3.47
C ILE A 363 -25.37 19.02 -3.17
N ASP A 364 -26.14 18.74 -4.23
CA ASP A 364 -27.32 17.87 -4.12
C ASP A 364 -26.89 16.40 -3.82
N GLU A 365 -27.60 15.73 -2.90
CA GLU A 365 -27.27 14.35 -2.50
C GLU A 365 -27.34 13.35 -3.66
N SER A 366 -28.20 13.61 -4.67
CA SER A 366 -28.31 12.76 -5.87
C SER A 366 -27.04 12.70 -6.72
N LEU A 367 -26.15 13.69 -6.56
CA LEU A 367 -24.85 13.70 -7.22
C LEU A 367 -23.91 12.63 -6.61
N LEU A 368 -24.07 12.32 -5.32
CA LEU A 368 -23.26 11.28 -4.69
C LEU A 368 -23.62 9.90 -5.21
N ILE A 369 -22.63 9.03 -5.25
CA ILE A 369 -22.85 7.61 -5.53
C ILE A 369 -23.40 6.91 -4.28
N ASP A 370 -24.22 5.88 -4.49
CA ASP A 370 -24.88 5.08 -3.44
C ASP A 370 -24.39 3.61 -3.39
N LYS A 371 -23.41 3.27 -4.22
CA LYS A 371 -22.83 1.93 -4.32
C LYS A 371 -21.31 1.95 -4.40
N PRO A 372 -20.63 0.89 -3.93
CA PRO A 372 -19.19 0.75 -4.09
C PRO A 372 -18.75 0.75 -5.55
N THR A 373 -17.50 1.08 -5.78
CA THR A 373 -16.84 0.90 -7.08
C THR A 373 -16.52 -0.58 -7.34
N LEU A 374 -16.19 -0.90 -8.60
CA LEU A 374 -15.58 -2.19 -8.93
C LEU A 374 -14.15 -2.25 -8.37
N PRO A 375 -13.74 -3.36 -7.74
CA PRO A 375 -12.36 -3.55 -7.37
C PRO A 375 -11.48 -3.75 -8.62
N TYR A 376 -10.19 -3.51 -8.47
CA TYR A 376 -9.19 -3.48 -9.54
C TYR A 376 -9.26 -4.70 -10.48
N ASN A 377 -9.33 -5.91 -9.93
CA ASN A 377 -9.44 -7.14 -10.74
C ASN A 377 -10.71 -7.16 -11.60
N ARG A 378 -11.85 -6.69 -11.05
CA ARG A 378 -13.10 -6.63 -11.78
C ARG A 378 -13.10 -5.58 -12.88
N ILE A 379 -12.36 -4.47 -12.70
CA ILE A 379 -12.13 -3.48 -13.77
C ILE A 379 -11.40 -4.17 -14.94
N ILE A 380 -10.31 -4.90 -14.68
CA ILE A 380 -9.55 -5.61 -15.71
C ILE A 380 -10.41 -6.68 -16.40
N GLU A 381 -11.17 -7.47 -15.63
CA GLU A 381 -12.08 -8.47 -16.19
C GLU A 381 -13.15 -7.84 -17.11
N LYS A 382 -13.71 -6.69 -16.72
CA LYS A 382 -14.73 -5.98 -17.53
C LYS A 382 -14.14 -5.30 -18.76
N ILE A 383 -12.89 -4.86 -18.72
CA ILE A 383 -12.17 -4.44 -19.95
C ILE A 383 -12.05 -5.64 -20.89
N ASN A 384 -11.61 -6.79 -20.37
CA ASN A 384 -11.48 -8.01 -21.17
C ASN A 384 -12.82 -8.50 -21.78
N ALA A 385 -13.92 -8.29 -21.06
CA ALA A 385 -15.28 -8.57 -21.54
C ALA A 385 -15.82 -7.52 -22.54
N GLY A 386 -15.08 -6.42 -22.75
CA GLY A 386 -15.50 -5.33 -23.63
C GLY A 386 -16.62 -4.44 -23.06
N GLU A 387 -16.85 -4.47 -21.75
CA GLU A 387 -17.83 -3.63 -21.06
C GLU A 387 -17.23 -2.26 -20.68
N ILE A 388 -15.98 -2.21 -20.25
CA ILE A 388 -15.22 -0.97 -20.03
C ILE A 388 -14.44 -0.65 -21.29
N LYS A 389 -14.56 0.58 -21.78
CA LYS A 389 -14.01 1.08 -23.04
C LYS A 389 -12.94 2.15 -22.85
N ALA A 390 -12.96 2.86 -21.74
CA ALA A 390 -11.97 3.86 -21.41
C ALA A 390 -11.35 3.59 -20.04
N LEU A 391 -10.03 3.75 -19.94
CA LEU A 391 -9.30 3.67 -18.69
C LEU A 391 -8.38 4.89 -18.54
N TRP A 392 -8.46 5.54 -17.37
CA TRP A 392 -7.49 6.57 -16.96
C TRP A 392 -6.59 6.02 -15.86
N VAL A 393 -5.31 5.85 -16.17
CA VAL A 393 -4.28 5.40 -15.23
C VAL A 393 -3.52 6.62 -14.69
N VAL A 394 -3.48 6.79 -13.36
CA VAL A 394 -2.91 7.97 -12.71
C VAL A 394 -1.77 7.57 -11.76
N CYS A 395 -0.57 8.07 -12.03
CA CYS A 395 0.63 7.96 -11.19
C CYS A 395 0.96 6.50 -10.77
N THR A 396 0.73 5.55 -11.66
CA THR A 396 1.02 4.13 -11.43
C THR A 396 1.38 3.41 -12.72
N ASN A 397 2.05 2.26 -12.59
CA ASN A 397 2.55 1.47 -13.72
C ASN A 397 2.01 0.02 -13.67
N PRO A 398 0.70 -0.18 -13.94
CA PRO A 398 0.07 -1.49 -13.82
C PRO A 398 0.56 -2.53 -14.84
N ARG A 399 1.06 -2.14 -16.01
CA ARG A 399 1.69 -3.06 -16.96
C ARG A 399 2.88 -3.81 -16.32
N HIS A 400 3.56 -3.17 -15.39
CA HIS A 400 4.63 -3.78 -14.61
C HIS A 400 4.10 -4.42 -13.32
N SER A 401 3.23 -3.74 -12.60
CA SER A 401 2.90 -4.07 -11.20
C SER A 401 1.68 -4.97 -11.02
N TRP A 402 0.85 -5.19 -12.04
CA TRP A 402 -0.30 -6.07 -11.95
C TRP A 402 0.12 -7.54 -11.87
N THR A 403 -0.65 -8.33 -11.13
CA THR A 403 -0.46 -9.79 -11.08
C THR A 403 -0.77 -10.41 -12.45
N ASN A 404 0.00 -11.40 -12.87
CA ASN A 404 -0.05 -11.92 -14.25
C ASN A 404 -0.16 -10.76 -15.24
N ASN A 405 0.88 -9.94 -15.31
CA ASN A 405 0.85 -8.64 -15.98
C ASN A 405 0.60 -8.70 -17.50
N GLU A 406 0.67 -9.89 -18.11
CA GLU A 406 0.24 -10.08 -19.50
C GLU A 406 -1.28 -9.92 -19.64
N THR A 407 -2.07 -10.32 -18.64
CA THR A 407 -3.53 -10.10 -18.66
C THR A 407 -3.90 -8.62 -18.66
N PHE A 408 -3.05 -7.77 -18.04
CA PHE A 408 -3.20 -6.32 -18.13
C PHE A 408 -2.90 -5.80 -19.53
N ARG A 409 -1.81 -6.25 -20.15
CA ARG A 409 -1.47 -5.87 -21.53
C ARG A 409 -2.61 -6.20 -22.48
N GLU A 410 -3.11 -7.43 -22.44
CA GLU A 410 -4.22 -7.88 -23.27
C GLU A 410 -5.51 -7.08 -23.06
N ALA A 411 -5.77 -6.67 -21.81
CA ALA A 411 -6.91 -5.81 -21.50
C ALA A 411 -6.75 -4.43 -22.14
N MET A 412 -5.56 -3.82 -22.07
CA MET A 412 -5.32 -2.47 -22.63
C MET A 412 -5.51 -2.44 -24.15
N GLU A 413 -5.16 -3.53 -24.86
CA GLU A 413 -5.35 -3.65 -26.30
C GLU A 413 -6.84 -3.67 -26.74
N LYS A 414 -7.76 -3.91 -25.81
CA LYS A 414 -9.22 -3.92 -26.05
C LYS A 414 -9.92 -2.59 -25.76
N LEU A 415 -9.19 -1.63 -25.19
CA LEU A 415 -9.74 -0.31 -24.89
C LEU A 415 -9.89 0.54 -26.16
N GLU A 416 -10.92 1.39 -26.18
CA GLU A 416 -11.05 2.47 -27.17
C GLU A 416 -10.27 3.72 -26.76
N LEU A 417 -9.91 3.82 -25.46
CA LEU A 417 -9.16 4.96 -24.91
C LEU A 417 -8.37 4.56 -23.66
N LEU A 418 -7.05 4.70 -23.73
CA LEU A 418 -6.15 4.61 -22.57
C LEU A 418 -5.51 5.98 -22.33
N ILE A 419 -5.83 6.61 -21.20
CA ILE A 419 -5.21 7.85 -20.73
C ILE A 419 -4.21 7.48 -19.63
N VAL A 420 -2.98 7.98 -19.72
CA VAL A 420 -1.96 7.83 -18.68
C VAL A 420 -1.50 9.21 -18.21
N GLN A 421 -1.55 9.42 -16.90
CA GLN A 421 -1.03 10.61 -16.23
C GLN A 421 0.09 10.19 -15.29
N ASP A 422 1.31 10.63 -15.55
CA ASP A 422 2.48 10.23 -14.78
C ASP A 422 3.58 11.30 -14.87
N ILE A 423 4.60 11.18 -14.01
CA ILE A 423 5.82 12.00 -14.07
C ILE A 423 6.84 11.47 -15.10
N TYR A 424 6.65 10.25 -15.63
CA TYR A 424 7.51 9.59 -16.62
C TYR A 424 6.68 9.08 -17.80
N ASP A 425 7.14 9.36 -19.01
CA ASP A 425 6.47 8.97 -20.26
C ASP A 425 7.06 7.70 -20.92
N ASP A 426 8.03 7.09 -20.26
CA ASP A 426 8.77 5.89 -20.69
C ASP A 426 8.57 4.70 -19.71
N THR A 427 7.44 4.66 -19.01
CA THR A 427 7.02 3.46 -18.27
C THR A 427 6.28 2.50 -19.19
N GLU A 428 6.28 1.21 -18.84
CA GLU A 428 5.62 0.17 -19.65
C GLU A 428 4.12 0.44 -19.86
N THR A 429 3.48 1.18 -18.94
CA THR A 429 2.08 1.60 -19.10
C THR A 429 1.96 2.85 -19.98
N SER A 430 2.85 3.83 -19.82
CA SER A 430 2.80 5.08 -20.60
C SER A 430 3.14 4.89 -22.07
N GLU A 431 3.92 3.86 -22.40
CA GLU A 431 4.20 3.48 -23.80
C GLU A 431 2.96 2.94 -24.55
N MET A 432 1.97 2.44 -23.81
CA MET A 432 0.74 1.88 -24.40
C MET A 432 -0.36 2.93 -24.64
N CYS A 433 -0.27 4.14 -24.04
CA CYS A 433 -1.37 5.08 -23.98
C CYS A 433 -1.73 5.74 -25.31
N ASP A 434 -3.01 6.16 -25.42
CA ASP A 434 -3.51 7.03 -26.49
C ASP A 434 -3.29 8.49 -26.15
N ILE A 435 -3.45 8.87 -24.86
CA ILE A 435 -3.21 10.22 -24.35
C ILE A 435 -2.27 10.12 -23.14
N TYR A 436 -1.20 10.89 -23.17
CA TYR A 436 -0.30 11.07 -22.02
C TYR A 436 -0.39 12.49 -21.47
N LEU A 437 -0.56 12.59 -20.14
CA LEU A 437 -0.66 13.85 -19.41
C LEU A 437 0.53 13.95 -18.43
N PRO A 438 1.53 14.80 -18.72
CA PRO A 438 2.74 14.91 -17.88
C PRO A 438 2.44 15.68 -16.57
N ALA A 439 2.66 15.03 -15.42
CA ALA A 439 2.56 15.68 -14.12
C ALA A 439 3.95 16.03 -13.55
N VAL A 440 4.01 17.01 -12.64
CA VAL A 440 5.25 17.36 -11.95
C VAL A 440 5.54 16.43 -10.77
N PRO A 441 6.84 16.24 -10.39
CA PRO A 441 7.21 15.45 -9.21
C PRO A 441 6.87 16.17 -7.90
N GLY A 442 6.87 15.41 -6.80
CA GLY A 442 6.51 15.89 -5.47
C GLY A 442 7.27 17.13 -4.97
N VAL A 443 8.50 17.35 -5.42
CA VAL A 443 9.29 18.58 -5.07
C VAL A 443 8.73 19.87 -5.68
N LYS A 444 7.76 19.77 -6.60
CA LYS A 444 7.04 20.90 -7.22
C LYS A 444 5.55 20.95 -6.86
N LYS A 445 5.11 20.06 -5.96
CA LYS A 445 3.70 19.94 -5.53
C LYS A 445 3.42 20.63 -4.21
N GLU A 446 2.15 20.99 -4.04
CA GLU A 446 1.54 21.46 -2.80
C GLU A 446 0.39 20.55 -2.41
N GLY A 447 0.27 20.24 -1.11
CA GLY A 447 -0.84 19.47 -0.58
C GLY A 447 -0.50 18.77 0.74
N THR A 448 -1.27 17.75 1.09
CA THR A 448 -1.11 17.00 2.33
C THR A 448 -1.01 15.49 2.07
N VAL A 449 -0.32 14.79 2.97
CA VAL A 449 -0.23 13.33 2.99
C VAL A 449 -0.55 12.82 4.39
N ILE A 450 -1.01 11.58 4.50
CA ILE A 450 -1.32 10.92 5.77
C ILE A 450 -0.50 9.65 5.87
N ASN A 451 0.42 9.62 6.81
CA ASN A 451 1.35 8.51 6.98
C ASN A 451 0.73 7.26 7.65
N LEU A 452 1.55 6.24 7.85
CA LEU A 452 1.13 4.93 8.40
C LEU A 452 0.65 5.01 9.87
N GLU A 453 1.05 6.04 10.62
CA GLU A 453 0.58 6.30 12.00
C GLU A 453 -0.52 7.38 12.06
N ARG A 454 -1.25 7.63 10.95
CA ARG A 454 -2.36 8.59 10.86
C ARG A 454 -1.94 10.07 10.97
N ARG A 455 -0.68 10.40 10.75
CA ARG A 455 -0.16 11.77 10.85
C ARG A 455 -0.32 12.49 9.52
N LEU A 456 -1.06 13.59 9.52
CA LEU A 456 -1.14 14.54 8.40
C LEU A 456 0.14 15.37 8.36
N SER A 457 0.72 15.51 7.19
CA SER A 457 1.94 16.28 6.95
C SER A 457 1.84 17.09 5.68
N ALA A 458 2.51 18.26 5.63
CA ALA A 458 2.50 19.12 4.47
C ALA A 458 3.54 18.71 3.42
N VAL A 459 3.12 18.59 2.18
CA VAL A 459 3.99 18.61 0.99
C VAL A 459 4.05 20.04 0.48
N ARG A 460 5.24 20.58 0.30
CA ARG A 460 5.46 21.97 -0.15
C ARG A 460 6.34 22.00 -1.38
N PRO A 461 6.06 22.88 -2.34
CA PRO A 461 6.92 23.05 -3.49
C PRO A 461 8.29 23.58 -3.05
N CYS A 462 9.32 22.80 -3.33
CA CYS A 462 10.72 23.19 -3.12
C CYS A 462 11.30 23.87 -4.34
N LEU A 463 10.76 23.56 -5.51
CA LEU A 463 11.12 24.14 -6.81
C LEU A 463 9.90 24.81 -7.45
N GLU A 464 10.14 25.90 -8.15
CA GLU A 464 9.13 26.56 -8.98
C GLU A 464 8.86 25.73 -10.24
N LYS A 465 7.61 25.70 -10.67
CA LYS A 465 7.19 25.08 -11.93
C LYS A 465 7.52 26.00 -13.11
N ALA A 466 7.87 25.43 -14.26
CA ALA A 466 7.87 26.17 -15.51
C ALA A 466 6.42 26.44 -15.97
N GLU A 467 6.24 27.36 -16.93
CA GLU A 467 4.92 27.84 -17.40
C GLU A 467 3.96 26.71 -17.81
N ASN A 468 4.47 25.66 -18.44
CA ASN A 468 3.66 24.55 -18.94
C ASN A 468 3.72 23.30 -18.02
N GLU A 469 4.28 23.38 -16.84
CA GLU A 469 4.31 22.30 -15.87
C GLU A 469 3.12 22.37 -14.93
N LEU A 470 2.33 21.28 -14.84
CA LEU A 470 1.14 21.19 -14.01
C LEU A 470 1.26 20.10 -12.94
N MET A 471 0.69 20.36 -11.75
CA MET A 471 0.43 19.35 -10.73
C MET A 471 -0.75 18.47 -11.16
N ASP A 472 -0.87 17.28 -10.60
CA ASP A 472 -2.01 16.40 -10.83
C ASP A 472 -3.34 17.12 -10.51
N TYR A 473 -3.39 17.91 -9.44
CA TYR A 473 -4.54 18.72 -9.10
C TYR A 473 -4.98 19.67 -10.23
N GLU A 474 -4.02 20.39 -10.82
CA GLU A 474 -4.26 21.33 -11.91
C GLU A 474 -4.73 20.61 -13.19
N ILE A 475 -4.20 19.40 -13.43
CA ILE A 475 -4.64 18.57 -14.57
C ILE A 475 -6.09 18.12 -14.37
N PHE A 476 -6.44 17.60 -13.19
CA PHE A 476 -7.83 17.23 -12.88
C PHE A 476 -8.79 18.41 -12.97
N TYR A 477 -8.40 19.56 -12.43
CA TYR A 477 -9.19 20.78 -12.52
C TYR A 477 -9.39 21.25 -13.97
N GLY A 478 -8.34 21.19 -14.80
CA GLY A 478 -8.40 21.50 -16.22
C GLY A 478 -9.36 20.61 -17.00
N VAL A 479 -9.32 19.29 -16.76
CA VAL A 479 -10.26 18.33 -17.35
C VAL A 479 -11.68 18.56 -16.85
N ALA A 480 -11.87 18.82 -15.55
CA ALA A 480 -13.20 19.14 -14.99
C ALA A 480 -13.80 20.39 -15.63
N LYS A 481 -12.97 21.40 -15.88
CA LYS A 481 -13.38 22.63 -16.61
C LYS A 481 -13.78 22.32 -18.06
N ALA A 482 -13.01 21.51 -18.76
CA ALA A 482 -13.32 21.11 -20.14
C ALA A 482 -14.60 20.23 -20.22
N LEU A 483 -14.91 19.47 -19.17
CA LEU A 483 -16.16 18.71 -19.02
C LEU A 483 -17.36 19.58 -18.60
N GLY A 484 -17.17 20.88 -18.31
CA GLY A 484 -18.24 21.78 -17.87
C GLY A 484 -18.76 21.50 -16.45
N LEU A 485 -17.94 20.96 -15.55
CA LEU A 485 -18.32 20.64 -14.17
C LEU A 485 -18.28 21.90 -13.30
N GLU A 486 -19.39 22.63 -13.25
CA GLU A 486 -19.47 23.97 -12.65
C GLU A 486 -19.16 24.00 -11.15
N ASP A 487 -19.64 23.05 -10.36
CA ASP A 487 -19.37 23.00 -8.92
C ASP A 487 -17.87 22.85 -8.62
N ILE A 488 -17.14 22.03 -9.41
CA ILE A 488 -15.69 21.89 -9.29
C ILE A 488 -15.02 23.22 -9.66
N THR A 489 -15.38 23.79 -10.80
CA THR A 489 -14.72 25.00 -11.28
C THR A 489 -15.02 26.25 -10.44
N GLN A 490 -16.12 26.25 -9.71
CA GLN A 490 -16.48 27.34 -8.78
C GLN A 490 -15.87 27.16 -7.39
N ASN A 491 -15.82 25.93 -6.85
CA ASN A 491 -15.58 25.66 -5.43
C ASN A 491 -14.27 24.92 -5.12
N TRP A 492 -13.64 24.24 -6.10
CA TRP A 492 -12.42 23.43 -5.92
C TRP A 492 -11.21 24.02 -6.66
N LYS A 493 -10.98 25.33 -6.56
CA LYS A 493 -9.98 26.04 -7.36
C LYS A 493 -8.55 25.72 -6.95
N THR A 494 -8.33 25.42 -5.69
CA THR A 494 -7.00 25.22 -5.09
C THR A 494 -6.97 23.96 -4.22
N PRO A 495 -5.78 23.38 -3.98
CA PRO A 495 -5.64 22.30 -3.00
C PRO A 495 -6.23 22.63 -1.62
N LYS A 496 -6.08 23.87 -1.17
CA LYS A 496 -6.67 24.34 0.10
C LYS A 496 -8.19 24.21 0.12
N ASP A 497 -8.88 24.48 -1.00
CA ASP A 497 -10.34 24.33 -1.07
C ASP A 497 -10.73 22.88 -0.89
N ALA A 498 -10.06 21.95 -1.60
CA ALA A 498 -10.26 20.50 -1.43
C ALA A 498 -10.00 20.04 0.00
N PHE A 499 -8.91 20.52 0.63
CA PHE A 499 -8.62 20.21 2.03
C PHE A 499 -9.74 20.66 2.96
N ASN A 500 -10.31 21.84 2.78
CA ASN A 500 -11.40 22.34 3.59
C ASN A 500 -12.66 21.47 3.43
N PHE A 501 -12.97 20.97 2.23
CA PHE A 501 -14.05 20.00 2.03
C PHE A 501 -13.78 18.70 2.75
N MET A 502 -12.56 18.14 2.67
CA MET A 502 -12.22 16.90 3.35
C MET A 502 -12.28 17.06 4.87
N ARG A 503 -11.85 18.20 5.38
CA ARG A 503 -11.98 18.58 6.78
C ARG A 503 -13.46 18.57 7.23
N ALA A 504 -14.33 19.25 6.47
CA ALA A 504 -15.78 19.26 6.76
C ALA A 504 -16.41 17.85 6.64
N CYS A 505 -16.03 17.06 5.64
CA CYS A 505 -16.52 15.70 5.47
C CYS A 505 -16.09 14.75 6.60
N SER A 506 -14.99 15.03 7.31
CA SER A 506 -14.50 14.20 8.40
C SER A 506 -15.21 14.43 9.73
N GLU A 507 -16.06 15.46 9.86
CA GLU A 507 -16.74 15.82 11.10
C GLU A 507 -17.49 14.65 11.72
N GLY A 508 -17.15 14.34 12.98
CA GLY A 508 -17.76 13.27 13.76
C GLY A 508 -17.36 11.85 13.32
N MET A 509 -16.44 11.71 12.36
CA MET A 509 -15.89 10.41 11.96
C MET A 509 -14.66 10.05 12.82
N PRO A 510 -14.25 8.76 12.85
CA PRO A 510 -13.01 8.38 13.54
C PRO A 510 -11.76 9.13 13.07
N CYS A 511 -11.73 9.53 11.80
CA CYS A 511 -10.66 10.32 11.18
C CYS A 511 -10.92 11.84 11.22
N ASP A 512 -11.67 12.33 12.19
CA ASP A 512 -12.04 13.75 12.32
C ASP A 512 -10.79 14.65 12.36
N ILE A 513 -10.70 15.56 11.37
CA ILE A 513 -9.63 16.56 11.23
C ILE A 513 -10.18 17.99 11.25
N THR A 514 -11.37 18.21 11.82
CA THR A 514 -12.01 19.53 11.85
C THR A 514 -11.20 20.59 12.61
N GLY A 515 -10.32 20.19 13.52
CA GLY A 515 -9.40 21.08 14.22
C GLY A 515 -8.13 21.44 13.45
N VAL A 516 -7.85 20.78 12.33
CA VAL A 516 -6.62 21.00 11.56
C VAL A 516 -6.80 22.18 10.60
N GLU A 517 -5.99 23.21 10.73
CA GLU A 517 -5.90 24.29 9.75
C GLU A 517 -4.78 24.00 8.74
N TYR A 518 -5.03 24.27 7.46
CA TYR A 518 -4.06 23.99 6.39
C TYR A 518 -2.69 24.66 6.63
N LYS A 519 -2.70 25.87 7.21
CA LYS A 519 -1.47 26.59 7.59
C LYS A 519 -0.70 25.92 8.73
N ASP A 520 -1.39 25.24 9.66
CA ASP A 520 -0.76 24.66 10.84
C ASP A 520 0.10 23.44 10.46
N LEU A 521 -0.28 22.71 9.43
CA LEU A 521 0.52 21.62 8.88
C LEU A 521 1.87 22.10 8.35
N ALA A 522 1.93 23.37 7.98
CA ALA A 522 3.15 24.01 7.52
C ALA A 522 4.14 24.32 8.67
N GLU A 523 3.62 24.58 9.85
CA GLU A 523 4.37 25.06 11.03
C GLU A 523 4.51 24.00 12.12
N SER A 524 3.66 22.95 12.07
CA SER A 524 3.67 21.85 13.01
C SER A 524 4.58 20.69 12.57
N HIS A 525 4.85 19.77 13.49
CA HIS A 525 5.50 18.48 13.22
C HIS A 525 4.53 17.42 12.68
N GLY A 526 3.51 17.86 11.91
CA GLY A 526 2.38 17.04 11.49
C GLY A 526 1.40 16.77 12.63
N ILE A 527 0.17 16.39 12.30
CA ILE A 527 -0.93 16.22 13.24
C ILE A 527 -1.55 14.84 13.03
N GLN A 528 -1.54 13.99 14.05
CA GLN A 528 -2.23 12.69 14.02
C GLN A 528 -3.73 12.86 14.21
N TRP A 529 -4.54 12.28 13.34
CA TRP A 529 -5.99 12.22 13.57
C TRP A 529 -6.37 11.13 14.60
N PRO A 530 -7.51 11.26 15.32
CA PRO A 530 -8.44 12.39 15.28
C PRO A 530 -7.89 13.67 15.88
N PHE A 531 -8.20 14.83 15.28
CA PHE A 531 -7.91 16.15 15.80
C PHE A 531 -9.11 17.06 15.55
N LYS A 532 -9.98 17.16 16.53
CA LYS A 532 -11.29 17.82 16.42
C LYS A 532 -11.20 19.32 16.66
N SER A 533 -12.21 20.04 16.16
CA SER A 533 -12.36 21.46 16.49
C SER A 533 -12.38 21.64 18.00
N GLY A 534 -11.52 22.55 18.51
CA GLY A 534 -11.33 22.78 19.93
C GLY A 534 -10.23 21.94 20.59
N ASP A 535 -9.70 20.90 19.94
CA ASP A 535 -8.51 20.19 20.43
C ASP A 535 -7.30 21.12 20.43
N LYS A 536 -6.46 20.98 21.46
CA LYS A 536 -5.18 21.71 21.52
C LYS A 536 -4.12 20.93 20.76
N LEU A 537 -3.29 21.65 20.01
CA LEU A 537 -2.11 21.08 19.40
C LEU A 537 -1.19 20.52 20.50
N VAL A 538 -0.98 19.22 20.48
CA VAL A 538 -0.03 18.52 21.34
C VAL A 538 1.07 17.93 20.48
N THR A 539 2.29 17.97 20.97
CA THR A 539 3.46 17.37 20.31
C THR A 539 3.52 15.86 20.56
N ASP A 540 2.69 15.35 21.47
CA ASP A 540 2.69 13.97 21.88
C ASP A 540 1.97 13.06 20.87
N GLU A 541 2.33 11.80 20.93
CA GLU A 541 1.76 10.74 20.09
C GLU A 541 0.29 10.48 20.48
N ARG A 542 -0.59 10.34 19.46
CA ARG A 542 -2.00 10.03 19.65
C ARG A 542 -2.27 8.57 19.31
N ARG A 543 -2.18 7.70 20.28
CA ARG A 543 -2.54 6.28 20.14
C ARG A 543 -4.06 6.13 20.23
N LEU A 544 -4.63 5.20 19.43
CA LEU A 544 -6.04 4.84 19.52
C LEU A 544 -6.24 3.67 20.49
N TYR A 545 -7.49 3.53 20.95
CA TYR A 545 -7.96 2.43 21.80
C TYR A 545 -7.36 2.41 23.23
N GLU A 546 -6.78 3.50 23.71
CA GLU A 546 -6.24 3.59 25.08
C GLU A 546 -7.34 3.47 26.14
N ASP A 547 -8.57 3.85 25.81
CA ASP A 547 -9.76 3.70 26.64
C ASP A 547 -10.48 2.34 26.47
N GLY A 548 -9.90 1.41 25.69
CA GLY A 548 -10.49 0.12 25.36
C GLY A 548 -11.69 0.20 24.41
N LYS A 549 -12.01 1.38 23.86
CA LYS A 549 -13.19 1.57 23.01
C LYS A 549 -12.84 1.56 21.54
N TYR A 550 -13.62 0.83 20.78
CA TYR A 550 -13.50 0.67 19.35
C TYR A 550 -14.61 1.42 18.59
N PHE A 551 -14.46 1.54 17.27
CA PHE A 551 -15.42 2.27 16.42
C PHE A 551 -16.65 1.42 16.01
N THR A 552 -16.78 0.24 16.55
CA THR A 552 -17.99 -0.61 16.42
C THR A 552 -19.19 0.02 17.13
N PRO A 553 -20.43 -0.34 16.78
CA PRO A 553 -21.63 0.24 17.43
C PRO A 553 -21.66 0.02 18.94
N ASN A 554 -21.22 -1.13 19.45
CA ASN A 554 -21.16 -1.47 20.87
C ASN A 554 -19.82 -1.10 21.55
N LYS A 555 -18.92 -0.44 20.81
CA LYS A 555 -17.58 -0.03 21.26
C LYS A 555 -16.61 -1.17 21.61
N LYS A 556 -16.92 -2.40 21.23
CA LYS A 556 -16.07 -3.59 21.47
C LYS A 556 -15.41 -4.06 20.18
N ALA A 557 -14.18 -4.56 20.29
CA ALA A 557 -13.50 -5.26 19.19
C ALA A 557 -14.12 -6.65 18.97
N LYS A 558 -14.06 -7.15 17.75
CA LYS A 558 -14.63 -8.45 17.37
C LYS A 558 -13.56 -9.49 17.13
N PHE A 559 -13.70 -10.65 17.78
CA PHE A 559 -12.97 -11.84 17.36
C PHE A 559 -13.63 -12.38 16.09
N LEU A 560 -12.88 -12.36 14.99
CA LEU A 560 -13.28 -12.86 13.68
C LEU A 560 -12.36 -13.99 13.24
N PHE A 561 -12.94 -15.06 12.74
CA PHE A 561 -12.22 -16.28 12.38
C PHE A 561 -13.02 -17.10 11.38
N GLU A 562 -12.31 -17.88 10.57
CA GLU A 562 -12.85 -18.86 9.63
C GLU A 562 -11.84 -19.99 9.50
N LYS A 563 -12.28 -21.17 9.03
CA LYS A 563 -11.37 -22.28 8.73
C LYS A 563 -10.31 -21.85 7.70
N VAL A 564 -9.10 -22.37 7.90
CA VAL A 564 -8.03 -22.23 6.91
C VAL A 564 -8.52 -22.74 5.56
N ALA A 565 -8.43 -21.89 4.53
CA ALA A 565 -8.87 -22.23 3.20
C ALA A 565 -7.90 -23.21 2.53
N GLU A 566 -8.41 -24.09 1.68
CA GLU A 566 -7.57 -24.89 0.82
C GLU A 566 -6.71 -23.98 -0.07
N ASN A 567 -5.44 -24.35 -0.24
CA ASN A 567 -4.56 -23.62 -1.13
C ASN A 567 -5.10 -23.71 -2.57
N PRO A 568 -5.49 -22.60 -3.20
CA PRO A 568 -6.05 -22.60 -4.56
C PRO A 568 -5.02 -23.02 -5.63
N LEU A 569 -3.73 -23.00 -5.30
CA LEU A 569 -2.63 -23.39 -6.16
C LEU A 569 -1.66 -24.31 -5.40
N PRO A 570 -2.02 -25.59 -5.22
CA PRO A 570 -1.09 -26.55 -4.65
C PRO A 570 0.04 -26.86 -5.63
N THR A 571 1.22 -27.15 -5.09
CA THR A 571 2.34 -27.70 -5.85
C THR A 571 1.97 -29.06 -6.46
N SER A 572 2.67 -29.47 -7.51
CA SER A 572 2.51 -30.75 -8.18
C SER A 572 3.87 -31.25 -8.68
N GLU A 573 3.95 -32.49 -9.18
CA GLU A 573 5.19 -33.01 -9.79
C GLU A 573 5.66 -32.13 -10.97
N GLU A 574 4.74 -31.58 -11.75
CA GLU A 574 5.07 -30.68 -12.87
C GLU A 574 5.54 -29.30 -12.39
N PHE A 575 4.97 -28.78 -11.30
CA PHE A 575 5.29 -27.48 -10.72
C PHE A 575 5.59 -27.64 -9.22
N PRO A 576 6.81 -28.12 -8.85
CA PRO A 576 7.11 -28.49 -7.48
C PRO A 576 7.54 -27.35 -6.56
N TYR A 577 7.82 -26.16 -7.10
CA TYR A 577 8.41 -25.07 -6.33
C TYR A 577 7.43 -23.93 -6.10
N ILE A 578 7.62 -23.24 -4.96
CA ILE A 578 6.90 -22.00 -4.63
C ILE A 578 7.80 -20.82 -4.98
N PHE A 579 7.27 -19.88 -5.77
CA PHE A 579 7.94 -18.64 -6.14
C PHE A 579 7.38 -17.48 -5.31
N ASN A 580 8.21 -16.93 -4.44
CA ASN A 580 7.91 -15.79 -3.61
C ASN A 580 8.51 -14.51 -4.20
N THR A 581 7.83 -13.39 -4.00
CA THR A 581 8.31 -12.07 -4.40
C THR A 581 8.45 -11.16 -3.20
N GLY A 582 9.31 -10.15 -3.30
CA GLY A 582 9.50 -9.16 -2.23
C GLY A 582 10.38 -8.01 -2.66
N ARG A 583 10.83 -7.21 -1.70
CA ARG A 583 11.78 -6.12 -1.96
C ARG A 583 13.20 -6.66 -2.11
N GLY A 584 13.97 -6.08 -3.04
CA GLY A 584 15.37 -6.45 -3.26
C GLY A 584 16.32 -5.68 -2.33
N THR A 585 16.48 -4.38 -2.53
CA THR A 585 17.40 -3.53 -1.76
C THR A 585 16.72 -2.28 -1.19
N VAL A 586 17.37 -1.65 -0.21
CA VAL A 586 16.88 -0.39 0.40
C VAL A 586 16.81 0.77 -0.60
N GLY A 587 17.60 0.73 -1.67
CA GLY A 587 17.65 1.75 -2.70
C GLY A 587 16.54 1.63 -3.74
N GLN A 588 16.04 0.41 -3.99
CA GLN A 588 15.02 0.18 -4.99
C GLN A 588 13.62 0.57 -4.49
N TRP A 589 12.80 1.13 -5.37
CA TRP A 589 11.41 1.44 -5.10
C TRP A 589 10.49 0.83 -6.15
N HIS A 590 9.57 0.00 -5.72
CA HIS A 590 8.53 -0.69 -6.48
C HIS A 590 8.99 -1.11 -7.89
N THR A 591 8.49 -0.46 -8.97
CA THR A 591 8.86 -0.72 -10.38
C THR A 591 10.17 -0.05 -10.81
N GLN A 592 10.94 0.49 -9.88
CA GLN A 592 12.17 1.28 -10.09
C GLN A 592 12.00 2.60 -10.84
N SER A 593 10.83 2.94 -11.38
CA SER A 593 10.61 4.16 -12.18
C SER A 593 11.21 5.42 -11.54
N ARG A 594 11.08 5.57 -10.21
CA ARG A 594 11.59 6.71 -9.45
C ARG A 594 13.05 6.59 -8.99
N THR A 595 13.57 5.36 -8.85
CA THR A 595 14.91 5.11 -8.30
C THR A 595 15.96 4.84 -9.37
N ARG A 596 15.55 4.51 -10.60
CA ARG A 596 16.47 4.34 -11.75
C ARG A 596 17.27 5.60 -12.11
N GLU A 597 16.80 6.78 -11.67
CA GLU A 597 17.47 8.06 -11.83
C GLU A 597 18.63 8.28 -10.84
N ILE A 598 18.77 7.45 -9.81
CA ILE A 598 19.76 7.60 -8.75
C ILE A 598 20.98 6.73 -9.09
N PRO A 599 22.07 7.30 -9.64
CA PRO A 599 23.18 6.51 -10.20
C PRO A 599 23.78 5.54 -9.19
N PHE A 600 24.12 5.99 -7.98
CA PHE A 600 24.72 5.13 -6.95
C PHE A 600 23.79 4.03 -6.40
N VAL A 601 22.47 4.17 -6.56
CA VAL A 601 21.51 3.10 -6.27
C VAL A 601 21.57 2.07 -7.39
N MET A 602 21.55 2.53 -8.64
CA MET A 602 21.54 1.64 -9.79
C MET A 602 22.87 0.92 -10.01
N ASP A 603 23.98 1.51 -9.59
CA ASP A 603 25.31 0.84 -9.62
C ASP A 603 25.38 -0.34 -8.64
N ALA A 604 24.57 -0.32 -7.58
CA ALA A 604 24.50 -1.38 -6.57
C ALA A 604 23.41 -2.43 -6.82
N VAL A 605 22.69 -2.35 -7.95
CA VAL A 605 21.55 -3.20 -8.29
C VAL A 605 21.81 -3.94 -9.59
N SER A 606 21.46 -5.23 -9.65
CA SER A 606 21.50 -5.98 -10.91
C SER A 606 20.59 -5.33 -11.94
N LYS A 607 21.07 -5.21 -13.18
CA LYS A 607 20.25 -4.75 -14.32
C LYS A 607 19.33 -5.84 -14.85
N GLU A 608 19.72 -7.11 -14.70
CA GLU A 608 18.95 -8.26 -15.10
C GLU A 608 18.17 -8.80 -13.88
N ALA A 609 16.97 -9.32 -14.14
CA ALA A 609 16.18 -9.99 -13.12
C ALA A 609 16.95 -11.19 -12.55
N TYR A 610 16.98 -11.33 -11.22
CA TYR A 610 17.67 -12.42 -10.57
C TYR A 610 16.75 -13.22 -9.66
N LEU A 611 17.13 -14.48 -9.44
CA LEU A 611 16.38 -15.47 -8.68
C LEU A 611 17.26 -16.09 -7.61
N TYR A 612 16.84 -15.99 -6.36
CA TYR A 612 17.47 -16.76 -5.27
C TYR A 612 17.00 -18.21 -5.31
N ILE A 613 17.96 -19.10 -5.34
CA ILE A 613 17.79 -20.56 -5.42
C ILE A 613 18.60 -21.17 -4.30
N ASN A 614 18.01 -22.13 -3.57
CA ASN A 614 18.73 -22.91 -2.57
C ASN A 614 19.88 -23.67 -3.22
N SER A 615 21.08 -23.63 -2.61
CA SER A 615 22.31 -24.22 -3.18
C SER A 615 22.17 -25.72 -3.47
N LYS A 616 21.47 -26.46 -2.61
CA LYS A 616 21.24 -27.89 -2.80
C LYS A 616 20.31 -28.15 -4.01
N LEU A 617 19.24 -27.38 -4.16
CA LEU A 617 18.37 -27.48 -5.33
C LEU A 617 19.13 -27.15 -6.62
N ALA A 618 19.97 -26.12 -6.59
CA ALA A 618 20.78 -25.73 -7.73
C ALA A 618 21.75 -26.84 -8.15
N GLU A 619 22.44 -27.47 -7.20
CA GLU A 619 23.34 -28.61 -7.46
C GLU A 619 22.60 -29.78 -8.12
N GLU A 620 21.42 -30.17 -7.60
CA GLU A 620 20.61 -31.26 -8.15
C GLU A 620 20.12 -30.99 -9.58
N LYS A 621 19.93 -29.69 -9.94
CA LYS A 621 19.50 -29.26 -11.29
C LYS A 621 20.64 -28.82 -12.20
N GLY A 622 21.89 -28.98 -11.79
CA GLY A 622 23.06 -28.54 -12.59
C GLY A 622 23.14 -27.01 -12.80
N ILE A 623 22.45 -26.22 -11.95
CA ILE A 623 22.47 -24.76 -12.00
C ILE A 623 23.66 -24.24 -11.19
N THR A 624 24.45 -23.36 -11.80
CA THR A 624 25.60 -22.70 -11.16
C THR A 624 25.30 -21.22 -10.93
N GLU A 625 26.09 -20.57 -10.08
CA GLU A 625 26.01 -19.12 -9.83
C GLU A 625 26.10 -18.35 -11.15
N ASN A 626 25.21 -17.37 -11.33
CA ASN A 626 25.06 -16.56 -12.55
C ASN A 626 24.57 -17.30 -13.80
N SER A 627 24.17 -18.57 -13.71
CA SER A 627 23.50 -19.26 -14.83
C SER A 627 22.21 -18.56 -15.21
N LYS A 628 21.87 -18.55 -16.50
CA LYS A 628 20.54 -18.15 -16.97
C LYS A 628 19.54 -19.30 -16.79
N VAL A 629 18.47 -19.01 -16.08
CA VAL A 629 17.40 -19.98 -15.82
C VAL A 629 16.07 -19.49 -16.35
N ILE A 630 15.21 -20.42 -16.77
CA ILE A 630 13.84 -20.16 -17.16
C ILE A 630 12.93 -20.64 -16.02
N VAL A 631 12.13 -19.74 -15.48
CA VAL A 631 11.07 -20.08 -14.53
C VAL A 631 9.74 -20.13 -15.27
N LYS A 632 9.06 -21.27 -15.19
CA LYS A 632 7.75 -21.48 -15.81
C LYS A 632 6.69 -21.58 -14.71
N SER A 633 5.67 -20.74 -14.79
CA SER A 633 4.56 -20.71 -13.83
C SER A 633 3.40 -21.58 -14.30
N LYS A 634 2.63 -22.10 -13.34
CA LYS A 634 1.38 -22.84 -13.59
C LYS A 634 0.31 -22.02 -14.32
N ASN A 635 0.42 -20.70 -14.35
CA ASN A 635 -0.45 -19.82 -15.15
C ASN A 635 -0.16 -19.85 -16.66
N GLY A 636 0.87 -20.60 -17.09
CA GLY A 636 1.29 -20.73 -18.50
C GLY A 636 2.42 -19.79 -18.92
N GLU A 637 2.76 -18.81 -18.10
CA GLU A 637 3.79 -17.82 -18.38
C GLU A 637 5.20 -18.30 -17.98
N SER A 638 6.21 -17.74 -18.64
CA SER A 638 7.61 -17.99 -18.33
C SER A 638 8.45 -16.72 -18.34
N ALA A 639 9.51 -16.71 -17.55
CA ALA A 639 10.44 -15.58 -17.48
C ALA A 639 11.88 -16.06 -17.25
N GLU A 640 12.85 -15.26 -17.74
CA GLU A 640 14.28 -15.53 -17.59
C GLU A 640 14.84 -14.78 -16.39
N PHE A 641 15.72 -15.43 -15.62
CA PHE A 641 16.41 -14.87 -14.48
C PHE A 641 17.89 -15.29 -14.46
N ILE A 642 18.70 -14.51 -13.76
CA ILE A 642 20.05 -14.89 -13.37
C ILE A 642 19.98 -15.64 -12.04
N ALA A 643 20.52 -16.84 -11.95
CA ALA A 643 20.57 -17.62 -10.73
C ALA A 643 21.54 -17.01 -9.71
N MET A 644 21.07 -16.82 -8.48
CA MET A 644 21.87 -16.45 -7.31
C MET A 644 21.69 -17.52 -6.24
N LEU A 645 22.77 -18.26 -5.94
CA LEU A 645 22.72 -19.37 -5.02
C LEU A 645 22.79 -18.89 -3.58
N THR A 646 21.94 -19.44 -2.70
CA THR A 646 21.86 -18.98 -1.31
C THR A 646 21.18 -20.03 -0.42
N GLU A 647 21.49 -19.98 0.88
CA GLU A 647 20.76 -20.71 1.93
C GLU A 647 19.61 -19.86 2.55
N ASP A 648 19.40 -18.63 2.08
CA ASP A 648 18.37 -17.74 2.62
C ASP A 648 16.95 -18.15 2.21
N VAL A 649 16.80 -19.05 1.25
CA VAL A 649 15.52 -19.63 0.79
C VAL A 649 15.50 -21.14 1.03
N LYS A 650 14.31 -21.68 1.33
CA LYS A 650 14.13 -23.12 1.52
C LYS A 650 14.37 -23.88 0.21
N TYR A 651 14.66 -25.18 0.32
CA TYR A 651 14.92 -26.06 -0.82
C TYR A 651 13.81 -26.04 -1.89
N ASN A 652 12.55 -25.96 -1.48
CA ASN A 652 11.38 -25.98 -2.35
C ASN A 652 10.81 -24.58 -2.65
N GLU A 653 11.53 -23.52 -2.27
CA GLU A 653 11.10 -22.13 -2.45
C GLU A 653 12.13 -21.33 -3.27
N LEU A 654 11.62 -20.45 -4.11
CA LEU A 654 12.39 -19.52 -4.93
C LEU A 654 11.98 -18.10 -4.56
N PHE A 655 12.89 -17.14 -4.68
CA PHE A 655 12.59 -15.75 -4.39
C PHE A 655 13.17 -14.81 -5.45
N ALA A 656 12.36 -13.86 -5.93
CA ALA A 656 12.86 -12.78 -6.79
C ALA A 656 12.34 -11.40 -6.35
N PRO A 657 13.15 -10.33 -6.54
CA PRO A 657 12.70 -8.97 -6.25
C PRO A 657 11.62 -8.50 -7.22
N ILE A 658 10.51 -7.98 -6.68
CA ILE A 658 9.36 -7.50 -7.48
C ILE A 658 9.68 -6.28 -8.35
N HIS A 659 10.90 -5.78 -8.30
CA HIS A 659 11.35 -4.60 -9.05
C HIS A 659 11.54 -4.88 -10.55
N TYR A 660 11.50 -6.14 -10.94
CA TYR A 660 11.65 -6.61 -12.31
C TYR A 660 10.29 -7.05 -12.85
N ILE A 661 9.97 -6.65 -14.09
CA ILE A 661 8.67 -6.92 -14.71
C ILE A 661 8.42 -8.43 -14.87
N GLU A 662 9.48 -9.22 -15.01
CA GLU A 662 9.48 -10.68 -15.12
C GLU A 662 8.78 -11.35 -13.92
N CYS A 663 8.92 -10.77 -12.72
CA CYS A 663 8.35 -11.36 -11.51
C CYS A 663 6.82 -11.42 -11.57
N ASN A 664 6.18 -10.31 -11.95
CA ASN A 664 4.72 -10.24 -11.97
C ASN A 664 4.09 -10.95 -13.18
N LYS A 665 4.87 -11.31 -14.17
CA LYS A 665 4.46 -12.22 -15.24
C LYS A 665 4.11 -13.61 -14.70
N LEU A 666 4.84 -14.07 -13.67
CA LEU A 666 4.70 -15.40 -13.09
C LEU A 666 3.64 -15.48 -11.99
N THR A 667 3.21 -14.34 -11.43
CA THR A 667 2.26 -14.33 -10.30
C THR A 667 0.84 -14.71 -10.74
N PRO A 668 0.06 -15.40 -9.87
CA PRO A 668 -1.26 -15.92 -10.26
C PRO A 668 -2.37 -14.88 -10.10
N SER A 669 -3.43 -14.99 -10.89
CA SER A 669 -4.68 -14.23 -10.73
C SER A 669 -5.54 -14.81 -9.60
N VAL A 670 -5.01 -14.87 -8.39
CA VAL A 670 -5.69 -15.31 -7.16
C VAL A 670 -5.84 -14.11 -6.22
N TYR A 671 -6.99 -14.00 -5.58
CA TYR A 671 -7.35 -12.83 -4.76
C TYR A 671 -7.90 -13.26 -3.42
N ASP A 672 -7.65 -12.47 -2.37
CA ASP A 672 -8.34 -12.62 -1.10
C ASP A 672 -9.85 -12.45 -1.26
N ALA A 673 -10.62 -13.28 -0.57
CA ALA A 673 -12.08 -13.33 -0.73
C ALA A 673 -12.79 -12.03 -0.31
N TYR A 674 -12.22 -11.28 0.61
CA TYR A 674 -12.82 -10.07 1.19
C TYR A 674 -12.23 -8.78 0.63
N SER A 675 -10.91 -8.65 0.68
CA SER A 675 -10.20 -7.45 0.25
C SER A 675 -10.05 -7.34 -1.26
N LYS A 676 -10.15 -8.46 -1.99
CA LYS A 676 -9.80 -8.57 -3.41
C LYS A 676 -8.34 -8.17 -3.71
N GLU A 677 -7.48 -8.17 -2.67
CA GLU A 677 -6.05 -7.96 -2.84
C GLU A 677 -5.43 -9.17 -3.54
N PRO A 678 -4.57 -8.98 -4.57
CA PRO A 678 -3.95 -10.10 -5.27
C PRO A 678 -2.92 -10.84 -4.42
N SER A 679 -2.88 -12.15 -4.57
CA SER A 679 -1.85 -13.01 -3.97
C SER A 679 -0.57 -12.97 -4.80
N TYR A 680 0.29 -11.99 -4.55
CA TYR A 680 1.61 -11.87 -5.20
C TYR A 680 2.64 -12.85 -4.66
N LYS A 681 2.33 -13.51 -3.55
CA LYS A 681 3.19 -14.50 -2.90
C LYS A 681 2.79 -15.90 -3.33
N SER A 682 3.79 -16.78 -3.35
CA SER A 682 3.57 -18.20 -3.51
C SER A 682 2.93 -18.61 -4.84
N ALA A 683 3.43 -18.06 -5.95
CA ALA A 683 3.14 -18.63 -7.27
C ALA A 683 3.76 -20.04 -7.35
N VAL A 684 3.14 -20.93 -8.11
CA VAL A 684 3.60 -22.31 -8.26
C VAL A 684 4.33 -22.44 -9.59
N VAL A 685 5.59 -22.87 -9.54
CA VAL A 685 6.52 -22.81 -10.67
C VAL A 685 7.38 -24.05 -10.80
N ASN A 686 8.00 -24.19 -11.98
CA ASN A 686 9.17 -25.04 -12.21
C ASN A 686 10.33 -24.21 -12.75
N ILE A 687 11.56 -24.72 -12.62
CA ILE A 687 12.79 -24.06 -13.03
C ILE A 687 13.62 -24.97 -13.93
N PHE A 688 14.19 -24.40 -14.98
CA PHE A 688 15.01 -25.08 -15.98
C PHE A 688 16.28 -24.28 -16.27
N LEU A 689 17.38 -24.95 -16.55
CA LEU A 689 18.56 -24.27 -17.07
C LEU A 689 18.26 -23.80 -18.51
N LYS A 690 18.66 -22.58 -18.87
CA LYS A 690 18.41 -22.06 -20.22
C LYS A 690 19.26 -22.85 -21.23
N GLY A 691 18.60 -23.49 -22.18
CA GLY A 691 19.21 -24.32 -23.22
C GLY A 691 18.89 -25.83 -23.10
N GLU A 692 18.24 -26.20 -22.00
CA GLU A 692 17.56 -27.49 -21.89
C GLU A 692 16.09 -27.31 -22.34
#